data_a7798fb5821ed1c12ecb5a44b5354c50
#
_entry.id   a7798fb5821ed1c12ecb5a44b5354c50
#
_cell.length_a   1.000
_cell.length_b   1.000
_cell.length_c   1.000
_cell.angle_alpha   90.00
_cell.angle_beta   90.00
_cell.angle_gamma   90.00
#
_symmetry.space_group_name_H-M   'P 1'
#
loop_
_entity.id
_entity.type
_entity.pdbx_description
1 polymer ?
#
loop_
_entity_poly.entity_id
_entity_poly.type
_entity_poly.pdbx_seq_one_letter_code
_entity_poly.pdbx_strand_id
1 'polypeptide(L)'
;MSSAHGHDVGNGAALVLDAPAAQDGRDPRTEEDFAPGAPSRRGSAVDWLIIHQFDAARASPGGIDTVIRGILRHLDPSVSVAVVGVDTTPGGDPQRVGRWETHVLGQRTFRFLPVVSLDPADQSRRIPHTARLVAGVVRHRKSLPPARRLQCHRMDTALTLGSLLRIPLAYVIHTQVAGSTGRSSDSFWRFAGQIHPRLENAVIRRAVDVRVFSPARLEAVQRVNPIARAATTWWEPELLERAAAEAPVRDPHRIVWIGRVEKLKAPDFAVEAFAELVREDPETPWSLHFYGPGTELEALTRQVEALPREIGRRITIHGPVAPQEIARVQASSGVFLMTTFAGYEGFPTVIVESLAAGMPVVSTEGADPAGLVQDGRTGFTSPRDPREFAERIRRSVGLDRAELRSAVAHLSAPAAVGRLMQAAEARDRAFSPRFEALDGRLLLDGMEFMIGSDAQVDDELDRLAHTGRPELVVTANVDHVLSLRTSSALLAAYRGASLRLVDGMPLVGLARVLGLAQAERHTGADLLPHTAAVGAERGWRIVVTGGADDVAAEAVARLKAAHPGADLHHVPFPYMPRVDDPLSQEVIDRLAQLDPSLVYLCLGSPKQEAWFEHWRRELPAAVYVGAGAAVDFAAGARRRAPRALQMIGGEWTWRLVQEPRRMAGRYLGRGPRFLGVIARSVLRGRLRVGR
;
A
#
# COMPACT_ATOMS: atom_id res chain seq x y z
N MET A 1 10.65 -50.58 -48.56
CA MET A 1 9.52 -51.15 -47.84
C MET A 1 9.78 -50.85 -46.39
N SER A 2 9.33 -49.75 -45.95
CA SER A 2 8.07 -49.36 -45.31
C SER A 2 7.88 -50.00 -43.96
N SER A 3 8.02 -49.21 -42.91
CA SER A 3 6.90 -48.85 -42.05
C SER A 3 7.38 -47.91 -40.94
N ALA A 4 6.85 -46.68 -41.01
CA ALA A 4 6.93 -45.67 -39.96
C ALA A 4 6.02 -46.07 -38.80
N HIS A 5 6.52 -45.96 -37.55
CA HIS A 5 5.66 -45.90 -36.39
C HIS A 5 5.77 -44.47 -35.83
N GLY A 6 4.72 -43.71 -36.08
CA GLY A 6 4.51 -42.44 -35.45
C GLY A 6 4.07 -42.64 -33.98
N HIS A 7 4.78 -42.07 -33.05
CA HIS A 7 4.30 -41.89 -31.69
C HIS A 7 3.48 -40.59 -31.63
N ASP A 8 2.20 -40.80 -31.49
CA ASP A 8 1.19 -39.77 -31.18
C ASP A 8 1.43 -39.26 -29.76
N VAL A 9 1.93 -38.05 -29.64
CA VAL A 9 2.10 -37.39 -28.34
C VAL A 9 0.76 -36.75 -28.02
N GLY A 10 0.00 -37.46 -27.17
CA GLY A 10 -1.31 -37.04 -26.70
C GLY A 10 -1.27 -35.64 -26.08
N ASN A 11 -2.05 -34.74 -26.68
CA ASN A 11 -2.42 -33.46 -26.17
C ASN A 11 -3.04 -33.60 -24.78
N GLY A 12 -2.35 -33.10 -23.74
CA GLY A 12 -2.89 -33.00 -22.40
C GLY A 12 -4.09 -32.08 -22.37
N ALA A 13 -5.27 -32.68 -22.33
CA ALA A 13 -6.52 -31.97 -22.18
C ALA A 13 -6.52 -31.16 -20.88
N ALA A 14 -6.66 -29.86 -20.99
CA ALA A 14 -7.00 -28.99 -19.87
C ALA A 14 -8.37 -29.42 -19.34
N LEU A 15 -8.41 -29.98 -18.12
CA LEU A 15 -9.65 -30.30 -17.43
C LEU A 15 -10.45 -29.02 -17.22
N VAL A 16 -11.49 -28.88 -18.00
CA VAL A 16 -12.59 -27.94 -17.76
C VAL A 16 -13.29 -28.40 -16.47
N LEU A 17 -13.33 -27.54 -15.47
CA LEU A 17 -14.17 -27.74 -14.30
C LEU A 17 -15.62 -27.61 -14.76
N ASP A 18 -16.31 -28.70 -14.97
CA ASP A 18 -17.76 -28.75 -15.17
C ASP A 18 -18.45 -28.21 -13.90
N ALA A 19 -19.10 -27.08 -14.04
CA ALA A 19 -20.13 -26.67 -13.11
C ALA A 19 -21.33 -27.61 -13.30
N PRO A 20 -22.02 -28.05 -12.23
CA PRO A 20 -23.21 -28.87 -12.38
C PRO A 20 -24.27 -28.11 -13.19
N ALA A 21 -24.80 -28.76 -14.22
CA ALA A 21 -25.88 -28.23 -15.04
C ALA A 21 -27.08 -27.87 -14.17
N ALA A 22 -27.42 -26.59 -14.12
CA ALA A 22 -28.67 -26.14 -13.53
C ALA A 22 -29.82 -26.61 -14.41
N GLN A 23 -30.71 -27.43 -13.83
CA GLN A 23 -31.98 -27.81 -14.46
C GLN A 23 -32.85 -26.59 -14.63
N ASP A 24 -33.23 -26.38 -15.87
CA ASP A 24 -34.11 -25.35 -16.38
C ASP A 24 -35.52 -25.49 -15.77
N GLY A 25 -36.07 -24.41 -15.27
CA GLY A 25 -37.43 -24.37 -14.75
C GLY A 25 -37.78 -23.11 -13.98
N ARG A 26 -37.43 -21.91 -14.47
CA ARG A 26 -37.99 -20.65 -13.92
C ARG A 26 -38.35 -19.65 -15.04
N ASP A 27 -39.55 -19.08 -14.85
CA ASP A 27 -40.18 -18.05 -15.68
C ASP A 27 -39.26 -16.80 -15.86
N PRO A 28 -39.01 -16.31 -17.08
CA PRO A 28 -38.09 -15.19 -17.32
C PRO A 28 -38.61 -13.82 -16.91
N ARG A 29 -39.69 -13.68 -16.18
CA ARG A 29 -40.34 -12.39 -15.87
C ARG A 29 -40.19 -11.87 -14.44
N THR A 30 -39.45 -12.54 -13.54
CA THR A 30 -39.35 -12.18 -12.11
C THR A 30 -37.93 -11.89 -11.60
N GLU A 31 -36.95 -11.72 -12.46
CA GLU A 31 -35.56 -11.36 -12.04
C GLU A 31 -35.25 -9.85 -12.16
N GLU A 32 -36.16 -8.97 -11.79
CA GLU A 32 -35.88 -7.51 -11.69
C GLU A 32 -35.72 -7.04 -10.22
N ASP A 33 -35.37 -7.90 -9.28
CA ASP A 33 -35.08 -7.46 -7.91
C ASP A 33 -33.64 -7.72 -7.52
N PHE A 34 -32.94 -6.62 -7.33
CA PHE A 34 -31.54 -6.35 -7.08
C PHE A 34 -30.90 -7.15 -5.95
N ALA A 35 -29.79 -7.85 -6.25
CA ALA A 35 -28.75 -8.11 -5.25
C ALA A 35 -27.93 -6.80 -5.00
N PRO A 36 -27.68 -6.40 -3.75
CA PRO A 36 -26.88 -5.22 -3.44
C PRO A 36 -25.45 -5.43 -3.96
N GLY A 37 -24.96 -4.50 -4.82
CA GLY A 37 -23.60 -4.49 -5.36
C GLY A 37 -23.46 -4.67 -6.88
N ALA A 38 -24.51 -5.03 -7.62
CA ALA A 38 -24.45 -5.01 -9.08
C ALA A 38 -24.67 -3.59 -9.64
N PRO A 39 -23.85 -3.09 -10.59
CA PRO A 39 -24.09 -1.78 -11.18
C PRO A 39 -25.35 -1.83 -12.04
N SER A 40 -26.42 -1.18 -11.56
CA SER A 40 -27.66 -1.00 -12.32
C SER A 40 -27.42 -0.07 -13.50
N ARG A 41 -27.92 -0.41 -14.66
CA ARG A 41 -28.10 0.34 -15.91
C ARG A 41 -26.90 1.23 -16.35
N ARG A 42 -26.75 1.49 -17.65
CA ARG A 42 -25.78 2.45 -18.25
C ARG A 42 -25.77 3.76 -17.43
N GLY A 43 -24.70 3.97 -16.61
CA GLY A 43 -24.49 5.24 -15.93
C GLY A 43 -24.14 5.19 -14.44
N SER A 44 -24.33 4.10 -13.71
CA SER A 44 -23.92 4.06 -12.29
C SER A 44 -22.39 3.92 -12.15
N ALA A 45 -21.80 4.76 -11.30
CA ALA A 45 -20.36 4.72 -11.02
C ALA A 45 -20.02 3.49 -10.19
N VAL A 46 -18.93 2.79 -10.56
CA VAL A 46 -18.36 1.70 -9.76
C VAL A 46 -17.26 2.22 -8.84
N ASP A 47 -17.04 1.55 -7.72
CA ASP A 47 -15.95 1.91 -6.80
C ASP A 47 -14.59 1.54 -7.41
N TRP A 48 -14.50 0.38 -8.05
CA TRP A 48 -13.27 -0.10 -8.66
C TRP A 48 -13.46 -0.53 -10.10
N LEU A 49 -12.57 -0.05 -10.97
CA LEU A 49 -12.38 -0.54 -12.33
C LEU A 49 -11.01 -1.22 -12.37
N ILE A 50 -11.00 -2.55 -12.44
CA ILE A 50 -9.77 -3.35 -12.55
C ILE A 50 -9.49 -3.59 -14.02
N ILE A 51 -8.29 -3.23 -14.50
CA ILE A 51 -7.89 -3.49 -15.89
C ILE A 51 -6.61 -4.32 -15.91
N HIS A 52 -6.70 -5.55 -16.46
CA HIS A 52 -5.58 -6.48 -16.57
C HIS A 52 -5.78 -7.47 -17.71
N GLN A 53 -4.72 -8.18 -18.12
CA GLN A 53 -4.77 -9.36 -18.99
C GLN A 53 -5.38 -10.55 -18.21
N PHE A 54 -6.64 -10.45 -17.90
CA PHE A 54 -7.41 -11.36 -17.07
C PHE A 54 -8.64 -11.83 -17.83
N ASP A 55 -8.95 -13.12 -17.76
CA ASP A 55 -10.20 -13.69 -18.26
C ASP A 55 -11.04 -14.21 -17.08
N ALA A 56 -12.24 -13.69 -16.94
CA ALA A 56 -13.12 -14.10 -15.84
C ALA A 56 -13.57 -15.57 -15.99
N ALA A 57 -13.76 -16.03 -17.21
CA ALA A 57 -14.22 -17.38 -17.50
C ALA A 57 -13.13 -18.45 -17.39
N ARG A 58 -11.85 -18.07 -17.50
CA ARG A 58 -10.72 -19.01 -17.54
C ARG A 58 -9.61 -18.58 -16.59
N ALA A 59 -9.21 -19.47 -15.70
CA ALA A 59 -8.06 -19.22 -14.83
C ALA A 59 -6.76 -19.31 -15.65
N SER A 60 -5.88 -18.33 -15.42
CA SER A 60 -4.54 -18.35 -16.00
C SER A 60 -3.50 -18.62 -14.92
N PRO A 61 -2.48 -19.45 -15.16
CA PRO A 61 -1.42 -19.67 -14.19
C PRO A 61 -0.60 -18.38 -14.00
N GLY A 62 -0.68 -17.77 -12.80
CA GLY A 62 0.10 -16.58 -12.49
C GLY A 62 -0.37 -15.86 -11.23
N GLY A 63 0.59 -15.31 -10.48
CA GLY A 63 0.32 -14.67 -9.19
C GLY A 63 -0.64 -13.47 -9.28
N ILE A 64 -0.66 -12.75 -10.40
CA ILE A 64 -1.58 -11.60 -10.58
C ILE A 64 -3.02 -12.08 -10.79
N ASP A 65 -3.24 -13.13 -11.58
CA ASP A 65 -4.57 -13.73 -11.77
C ASP A 65 -5.14 -14.21 -10.44
N THR A 66 -4.34 -14.93 -9.66
CA THR A 66 -4.69 -15.40 -8.31
C THR A 66 -5.08 -14.24 -7.40
N VAL A 67 -4.31 -13.14 -7.40
CA VAL A 67 -4.60 -11.97 -6.59
C VAL A 67 -5.91 -11.29 -7.03
N ILE A 68 -6.16 -11.13 -8.32
CA ILE A 68 -7.41 -10.52 -8.80
C ILE A 68 -8.61 -11.40 -8.43
N ARG A 69 -8.51 -12.73 -8.62
CA ARG A 69 -9.58 -13.66 -8.23
C ARG A 69 -9.84 -13.66 -6.73
N GLY A 70 -8.79 -13.63 -5.92
CA GLY A 70 -8.94 -13.54 -4.47
C GLY A 70 -9.56 -12.21 -4.03
N ILE A 71 -9.17 -11.09 -4.62
CA ILE A 71 -9.84 -9.79 -4.37
C ILE A 71 -11.32 -9.89 -4.74
N LEU A 72 -11.64 -10.40 -5.92
CA LEU A 72 -13.03 -10.52 -6.37
C LEU A 72 -13.86 -11.45 -5.47
N ARG A 73 -13.27 -12.53 -4.95
CA ARG A 73 -13.96 -13.49 -4.09
C ARG A 73 -14.23 -12.95 -2.69
N HIS A 74 -13.28 -12.22 -2.10
CA HIS A 74 -13.30 -11.81 -0.69
C HIS A 74 -13.54 -10.31 -0.46
N LEU A 75 -13.73 -9.53 -1.53
CA LEU A 75 -14.07 -8.12 -1.41
C LEU A 75 -15.46 -7.96 -0.77
N ASP A 76 -15.63 -6.97 0.11
CA ASP A 76 -16.91 -6.65 0.74
C ASP A 76 -18.03 -6.53 -0.32
N PRO A 77 -19.17 -7.21 -0.16
CA PRO A 77 -20.28 -7.16 -1.12
C PRO A 77 -20.82 -5.75 -1.41
N SER A 78 -20.67 -4.81 -0.48
CA SER A 78 -21.08 -3.41 -0.66
C SER A 78 -20.22 -2.61 -1.64
N VAL A 79 -19.00 -3.10 -1.94
CA VAL A 79 -18.05 -2.43 -2.85
C VAL A 79 -18.31 -2.84 -4.29
N SER A 80 -18.71 -1.92 -5.14
CA SER A 80 -19.01 -2.21 -6.55
C SER A 80 -17.73 -2.32 -7.39
N VAL A 81 -17.63 -3.35 -8.23
CA VAL A 81 -16.47 -3.62 -9.07
C VAL A 81 -16.85 -3.98 -10.51
N ALA A 82 -16.09 -3.44 -11.46
CA ALA A 82 -16.11 -3.87 -12.85
C ALA A 82 -14.70 -4.27 -13.28
N VAL A 83 -14.60 -5.32 -14.06
CA VAL A 83 -13.32 -5.82 -14.56
C VAL A 83 -13.28 -5.70 -16.07
N VAL A 84 -12.18 -5.17 -16.59
CA VAL A 84 -11.90 -5.13 -18.04
C VAL A 84 -10.69 -6.00 -18.32
N GLY A 85 -10.85 -6.94 -19.22
CA GLY A 85 -9.84 -7.95 -19.47
C GLY A 85 -9.77 -8.40 -20.90
N VAL A 86 -9.41 -9.65 -21.08
CA VAL A 86 -9.16 -10.28 -22.37
C VAL A 86 -9.99 -11.56 -22.50
N ASP A 87 -10.27 -11.95 -23.73
CA ASP A 87 -10.76 -13.27 -24.04
C ASP A 87 -9.58 -14.20 -24.35
N THR A 88 -9.45 -15.29 -23.60
CA THR A 88 -8.40 -16.30 -23.77
C THR A 88 -8.92 -17.61 -24.36
N THR A 89 -10.08 -17.57 -25.00
CA THR A 89 -10.62 -18.74 -25.70
C THR A 89 -9.66 -19.15 -26.83
N PRO A 90 -9.26 -20.41 -26.95
CA PRO A 90 -8.47 -20.87 -28.08
C PRO A 90 -9.15 -20.53 -29.42
N GLY A 91 -8.41 -19.91 -30.34
CA GLY A 91 -8.94 -19.39 -31.58
C GLY A 91 -9.74 -18.08 -31.47
N GLY A 92 -9.98 -17.60 -30.24
CA GLY A 92 -10.74 -16.40 -29.95
C GLY A 92 -12.26 -16.56 -30.05
N ASP A 93 -13.01 -15.75 -29.31
CA ASP A 93 -14.47 -15.67 -29.42
C ASP A 93 -14.90 -14.23 -29.75
N PRO A 94 -15.17 -13.92 -31.05
CA PRO A 94 -15.60 -12.59 -31.46
C PRO A 94 -16.92 -12.14 -30.82
N GLN A 95 -17.75 -13.06 -30.31
CA GLN A 95 -19.03 -12.73 -29.71
C GLN A 95 -18.85 -12.19 -28.28
N ARG A 96 -17.78 -12.56 -27.59
CA ARG A 96 -17.44 -12.06 -26.25
C ARG A 96 -16.84 -10.66 -26.28
N VAL A 97 -15.96 -10.38 -27.23
CA VAL A 97 -15.19 -9.13 -27.28
C VAL A 97 -16.11 -7.91 -27.43
N GLY A 98 -16.00 -6.98 -26.49
CA GLY A 98 -16.78 -5.74 -26.46
C GLY A 98 -18.17 -5.87 -25.84
N ARG A 99 -18.56 -7.03 -25.34
CA ARG A 99 -19.83 -7.25 -24.64
C ARG A 99 -19.60 -7.46 -23.14
N TRP A 100 -20.46 -6.87 -22.33
CA TRP A 100 -20.43 -7.07 -20.90
C TRP A 100 -21.01 -8.44 -20.52
N GLU A 101 -20.24 -9.19 -19.77
CA GLU A 101 -20.60 -10.47 -19.19
C GLU A 101 -20.83 -10.33 -17.68
N THR A 102 -21.64 -11.21 -17.11
CA THR A 102 -21.82 -11.32 -15.65
C THR A 102 -21.18 -12.62 -15.19
N HIS A 103 -20.29 -12.54 -14.21
CA HIS A 103 -19.59 -13.68 -13.65
C HIS A 103 -19.78 -13.76 -12.13
N VAL A 104 -19.66 -14.97 -11.59
CA VAL A 104 -19.74 -15.25 -10.16
C VAL A 104 -18.42 -15.85 -9.69
N LEU A 105 -17.84 -15.31 -8.61
CA LEU A 105 -16.70 -15.87 -7.90
C LEU A 105 -17.00 -15.93 -6.39
N GLY A 106 -17.11 -17.14 -5.85
CA GLY A 106 -17.63 -17.34 -4.50
C GLY A 106 -19.08 -16.85 -4.40
N GLN A 107 -19.34 -15.94 -3.47
CA GLN A 107 -20.66 -15.33 -3.29
C GLN A 107 -20.83 -14.00 -4.05
N ARG A 108 -19.84 -13.59 -4.83
CA ARG A 108 -19.85 -12.29 -5.50
C ARG A 108 -20.18 -12.39 -6.98
N THR A 109 -21.15 -11.58 -7.39
CA THR A 109 -21.45 -11.31 -8.78
C THR A 109 -20.73 -10.02 -9.22
N PHE A 110 -20.05 -10.03 -10.37
CA PHE A 110 -19.35 -8.86 -10.93
C PHE A 110 -19.48 -8.82 -12.44
N ARG A 111 -19.30 -7.63 -13.01
CA ARG A 111 -19.34 -7.44 -14.47
C ARG A 111 -17.95 -7.49 -15.05
N PHE A 112 -17.82 -8.18 -16.19
CA PHE A 112 -16.58 -8.37 -16.94
C PHE A 112 -16.76 -7.92 -18.39
N LEU A 113 -15.73 -7.22 -18.93
CA LEU A 113 -15.69 -6.79 -20.33
C LEU A 113 -14.39 -7.27 -20.96
N PRO A 114 -14.40 -8.32 -21.79
CA PRO A 114 -13.26 -8.66 -22.64
C PRO A 114 -13.17 -7.64 -23.77
N VAL A 115 -12.02 -6.97 -23.94
CA VAL A 115 -11.83 -5.91 -24.95
C VAL A 115 -10.96 -6.33 -26.12
N VAL A 116 -10.33 -7.49 -26.03
CA VAL A 116 -9.48 -8.08 -27.08
C VAL A 116 -9.36 -9.58 -26.83
N SER A 117 -9.26 -10.38 -27.90
CA SER A 117 -8.90 -11.79 -27.79
C SER A 117 -7.38 -11.95 -27.81
N LEU A 118 -6.84 -12.71 -26.84
CA LEU A 118 -5.44 -13.08 -26.70
C LEU A 118 -5.37 -14.61 -26.57
N ASP A 119 -5.20 -15.29 -27.69
CA ASP A 119 -5.02 -16.74 -27.70
C ASP A 119 -3.74 -17.12 -26.95
N PRO A 120 -3.80 -17.94 -25.90
CA PRO A 120 -2.61 -18.42 -25.18
C PRO A 120 -1.64 -19.21 -26.06
N ALA A 121 -2.14 -19.84 -27.14
CA ALA A 121 -1.33 -20.60 -28.09
C ALA A 121 -0.61 -19.68 -29.10
N ASP A 122 -1.01 -18.40 -29.25
CA ASP A 122 -0.36 -17.46 -30.17
C ASP A 122 1.00 -17.00 -29.61
N GLN A 123 2.07 -17.65 -30.06
CA GLN A 123 3.45 -17.32 -29.75
C GLN A 123 4.00 -16.15 -30.59
N SER A 124 3.22 -15.59 -31.53
CA SER A 124 3.63 -14.47 -32.38
C SER A 124 3.66 -13.16 -31.56
N ARG A 125 4.79 -12.83 -30.97
CA ARG A 125 4.98 -11.65 -30.09
C ARG A 125 5.28 -10.34 -30.86
N ARG A 126 4.80 -10.18 -32.09
CA ARG A 126 5.05 -8.97 -32.90
C ARG A 126 4.48 -7.70 -32.23
N ILE A 127 3.33 -7.80 -31.57
CA ILE A 127 2.72 -6.71 -30.79
C ILE A 127 2.58 -7.17 -29.34
N PRO A 128 3.15 -6.44 -28.36
CA PRO A 128 3.01 -6.79 -26.95
C PRO A 128 1.54 -6.89 -26.53
N HIS A 129 1.20 -7.90 -25.74
CA HIS A 129 -0.17 -8.14 -25.25
C HIS A 129 -0.74 -6.91 -24.53
N THR A 130 0.09 -6.15 -23.79
CA THR A 130 -0.34 -4.90 -23.15
C THR A 130 -0.77 -3.85 -24.16
N ALA A 131 -0.08 -3.72 -25.28
CA ALA A 131 -0.46 -2.77 -26.31
C ALA A 131 -1.81 -3.16 -26.95
N ARG A 132 -2.05 -4.46 -27.16
CA ARG A 132 -3.34 -4.98 -27.65
C ARG A 132 -4.47 -4.71 -26.64
N LEU A 133 -4.22 -4.97 -25.34
CA LEU A 133 -5.19 -4.65 -24.28
C LEU A 133 -5.50 -3.14 -24.24
N VAL A 134 -4.48 -2.28 -24.25
CA VAL A 134 -4.67 -0.81 -24.25
C VAL A 134 -5.47 -0.35 -25.45
N ALA A 135 -5.16 -0.84 -26.66
CA ALA A 135 -5.92 -0.54 -27.87
C ALA A 135 -7.39 -0.98 -27.78
N GLY A 136 -7.63 -2.17 -27.20
CA GLY A 136 -8.98 -2.67 -26.92
C GLY A 136 -9.75 -1.77 -25.96
N VAL A 137 -9.12 -1.35 -24.85
CA VAL A 137 -9.72 -0.41 -23.87
C VAL A 137 -10.05 0.93 -24.53
N VAL A 138 -9.17 1.47 -25.35
CA VAL A 138 -9.41 2.73 -26.10
C VAL A 138 -10.60 2.60 -27.04
N ARG A 139 -10.68 1.50 -27.79
CA ARG A 139 -11.79 1.21 -28.70
C ARG A 139 -13.13 1.15 -27.96
N HIS A 140 -13.17 0.52 -26.79
CA HIS A 140 -14.38 0.31 -26.00
C HIS A 140 -14.57 1.35 -24.87
N ARG A 141 -13.81 2.47 -24.87
CA ARG A 141 -13.82 3.46 -23.79
C ARG A 141 -15.21 4.04 -23.44
N LYS A 142 -16.09 4.16 -24.44
CA LYS A 142 -17.47 4.67 -24.26
C LYS A 142 -18.39 3.67 -23.54
N SER A 143 -18.01 2.41 -23.49
CA SER A 143 -18.74 1.34 -22.78
C SER A 143 -18.28 1.19 -21.34
N LEU A 144 -17.18 1.85 -20.92
CA LEU A 144 -16.68 1.75 -19.56
C LEU A 144 -17.57 2.53 -18.60
N PRO A 145 -17.86 1.99 -17.40
CA PRO A 145 -18.59 2.73 -16.37
C PRO A 145 -17.71 3.85 -15.80
N PRO A 146 -18.29 4.95 -15.33
CA PRO A 146 -17.59 5.86 -14.45
C PRO A 146 -17.05 5.08 -13.24
N ALA A 147 -15.82 5.35 -12.81
CA ALA A 147 -15.22 4.64 -11.69
C ALA A 147 -14.53 5.61 -10.73
N ARG A 148 -14.59 5.30 -9.43
CA ARG A 148 -13.88 6.08 -8.41
C ARG A 148 -12.38 5.81 -8.46
N ARG A 149 -11.98 4.57 -8.81
CA ARG A 149 -10.58 4.14 -8.92
C ARG A 149 -10.34 3.21 -10.08
N LEU A 150 -9.18 3.39 -10.71
CA LEU A 150 -8.61 2.48 -11.70
C LEU A 150 -7.51 1.65 -11.02
N GLN A 151 -7.65 0.33 -10.97
CA GLN A 151 -6.61 -0.57 -10.47
C GLN A 151 -5.84 -1.18 -11.64
N CYS A 152 -4.51 -1.03 -11.61
CA CYS A 152 -3.59 -1.64 -12.57
C CYS A 152 -2.50 -2.42 -11.86
N HIS A 153 -2.15 -3.58 -12.40
CA HIS A 153 -1.14 -4.50 -11.86
C HIS A 153 0.17 -4.50 -12.68
N ARG A 154 0.21 -3.76 -13.77
CA ARG A 154 1.40 -3.63 -14.64
C ARG A 154 1.72 -2.15 -14.88
N MET A 155 3.01 -1.85 -14.91
CA MET A 155 3.51 -0.47 -15.10
C MET A 155 3.08 0.12 -16.43
N ASP A 156 3.21 -0.65 -17.50
CA ASP A 156 2.86 -0.25 -18.88
C ASP A 156 1.37 0.09 -19.01
N THR A 157 0.48 -0.73 -18.45
CA THR A 157 -0.97 -0.47 -18.40
C THR A 157 -1.29 0.76 -17.55
N ALA A 158 -0.65 0.88 -16.37
CA ALA A 158 -0.85 2.00 -15.46
C ALA A 158 -0.39 3.34 -16.05
N LEU A 159 0.76 3.33 -16.76
CA LEU A 159 1.31 4.51 -17.42
C LEU A 159 0.38 5.06 -18.51
N THR A 160 -0.14 4.18 -19.35
CA THR A 160 -0.98 4.55 -20.50
C THR A 160 -2.41 4.88 -20.09
N LEU A 161 -3.10 3.94 -19.43
CA LEU A 161 -4.51 4.09 -19.08
C LEU A 161 -4.75 5.06 -17.94
N GLY A 162 -3.84 5.14 -16.97
CA GLY A 162 -3.89 6.12 -15.89
C GLY A 162 -3.88 7.56 -16.44
N SER A 163 -3.20 7.81 -17.56
CA SER A 163 -3.20 9.11 -18.24
C SER A 163 -4.45 9.34 -19.06
N LEU A 164 -4.89 8.32 -19.79
CA LEU A 164 -5.97 8.42 -20.77
C LEU A 164 -7.35 8.49 -20.13
N LEU A 165 -7.64 7.65 -19.14
CA LEU A 165 -8.96 7.55 -18.53
C LEU A 165 -9.23 8.62 -17.46
N ARG A 166 -8.19 9.31 -16.96
CA ARG A 166 -8.29 10.35 -15.94
C ARG A 166 -8.99 9.91 -14.64
N ILE A 167 -9.01 8.60 -14.38
CA ILE A 167 -9.52 8.00 -13.14
C ILE A 167 -8.36 7.95 -12.13
N PRO A 168 -8.61 8.20 -10.82
CA PRO A 168 -7.60 8.05 -9.77
C PRO A 168 -6.97 6.66 -9.82
N LEU A 169 -5.63 6.59 -9.95
CA LEU A 169 -4.90 5.36 -10.21
C LEU A 169 -4.49 4.67 -8.89
N ALA A 170 -4.87 3.41 -8.73
CA ALA A 170 -4.30 2.47 -7.77
C ALA A 170 -3.31 1.56 -8.51
N TYR A 171 -2.04 1.58 -8.10
CA TYR A 171 -0.99 0.78 -8.73
C TYR A 171 -0.52 -0.32 -7.79
N VAL A 172 -0.55 -1.56 -8.28
CA VAL A 172 -0.20 -2.76 -7.51
C VAL A 172 1.11 -3.35 -8.06
N ILE A 173 2.13 -3.41 -7.23
CA ILE A 173 3.49 -3.87 -7.57
C ILE A 173 3.68 -5.29 -7.05
N HIS A 174 3.86 -6.26 -7.96
CA HIS A 174 4.00 -7.69 -7.63
C HIS A 174 5.45 -8.18 -7.65
N THR A 175 6.30 -7.63 -8.52
CA THR A 175 7.64 -8.16 -8.80
C THR A 175 8.75 -7.27 -8.30
N GLN A 176 9.90 -7.88 -8.03
CA GLN A 176 11.17 -7.16 -7.94
C GLN A 176 11.59 -6.65 -9.33
N VAL A 177 12.40 -5.58 -9.38
CA VAL A 177 12.87 -4.98 -10.65
C VAL A 177 13.61 -6.03 -11.50
N ALA A 178 14.41 -6.89 -10.87
CA ALA A 178 15.15 -7.95 -11.53
C ALA A 178 14.27 -8.95 -12.29
N GLY A 179 13.05 -9.22 -11.78
CA GLY A 179 12.10 -10.14 -12.44
C GLY A 179 11.46 -9.58 -13.71
N SER A 180 11.44 -8.26 -13.90
CA SER A 180 10.85 -7.63 -15.11
C SER A 180 11.89 -7.17 -16.14
N THR A 181 13.13 -6.89 -15.72
CA THR A 181 14.20 -6.33 -16.57
C THR A 181 15.39 -7.27 -16.74
N GLY A 182 15.43 -8.39 -16.02
CA GLY A 182 16.51 -9.39 -16.12
C GLY A 182 16.61 -10.02 -17.52
N ARG A 183 17.81 -10.47 -17.90
CA ARG A 183 18.06 -11.12 -19.22
C ARG A 183 17.23 -12.38 -19.45
N SER A 184 16.80 -13.05 -18.39
CA SER A 184 15.90 -14.21 -18.41
C SER A 184 14.41 -13.86 -18.40
N SER A 185 14.05 -12.57 -18.37
CA SER A 185 12.66 -12.15 -18.37
C SER A 185 12.05 -12.20 -19.78
N ASP A 186 10.86 -12.76 -19.90
CA ASP A 186 10.07 -12.75 -21.13
C ASP A 186 9.44 -11.36 -21.44
N SER A 187 9.69 -10.37 -20.59
CA SER A 187 9.13 -9.03 -20.74
C SER A 187 9.85 -8.22 -21.82
N PHE A 188 9.10 -7.42 -22.62
CA PHE A 188 9.65 -6.41 -23.52
C PHE A 188 10.68 -5.49 -22.81
N TRP A 189 10.50 -5.24 -21.51
CA TRP A 189 11.34 -4.36 -20.70
C TRP A 189 12.78 -4.87 -20.50
N ARG A 190 13.09 -6.13 -20.86
CA ARG A 190 14.48 -6.62 -20.89
C ARG A 190 15.38 -5.80 -21.81
N PHE A 191 14.83 -5.19 -22.86
CA PHE A 191 15.55 -4.34 -23.81
C PHE A 191 15.62 -2.86 -23.37
N ALA A 192 14.78 -2.43 -22.43
CA ALA A 192 14.67 -1.04 -21.99
C ALA A 192 14.88 -0.89 -20.47
N GLY A 193 15.77 -1.71 -19.89
CA GLY A 193 16.00 -1.80 -18.44
C GLY A 193 16.37 -0.48 -17.75
N GLN A 194 17.05 0.43 -18.45
CA GLN A 194 17.43 1.74 -17.89
C GLN A 194 16.26 2.75 -17.84
N ILE A 195 15.29 2.61 -18.74
CA ILE A 195 14.15 3.54 -18.84
C ILE A 195 13.00 3.06 -17.92
N HIS A 196 12.86 1.76 -17.71
CA HIS A 196 11.80 1.16 -16.91
C HIS A 196 11.67 1.79 -15.51
N PRO A 197 12.74 1.94 -14.69
CA PRO A 197 12.61 2.52 -13.36
C PRO A 197 12.14 3.97 -13.36
N ARG A 198 12.52 4.75 -14.39
CA ARG A 198 12.09 6.15 -14.53
C ARG A 198 10.58 6.25 -14.82
N LEU A 199 10.09 5.39 -15.71
CA LEU A 199 8.67 5.32 -16.05
C LEU A 199 7.85 4.76 -14.89
N GLU A 200 8.34 3.73 -14.22
CA GLU A 200 7.67 3.17 -13.03
C GLU A 200 7.58 4.21 -11.91
N ASN A 201 8.66 4.97 -11.64
CA ASN A 201 8.65 6.06 -10.69
C ASN A 201 7.64 7.16 -11.06
N ALA A 202 7.42 7.43 -12.35
CA ALA A 202 6.40 8.37 -12.81
C ALA A 202 4.98 7.86 -12.50
N VAL A 203 4.73 6.57 -12.71
CA VAL A 203 3.46 5.90 -12.32
C VAL A 203 3.27 5.95 -10.81
N ILE A 204 4.29 5.57 -10.03
CA ILE A 204 4.26 5.56 -8.56
C ILE A 204 3.93 6.96 -8.02
N ARG A 205 4.61 8.02 -8.51
CA ARG A 205 4.33 9.41 -8.07
C ARG A 205 2.90 9.86 -8.34
N ARG A 206 2.31 9.38 -9.42
CA ARG A 206 0.97 9.77 -9.86
C ARG A 206 -0.13 8.98 -9.18
N ALA A 207 0.15 7.76 -8.74
CA ALA A 207 -0.82 6.88 -8.13
C ALA A 207 -1.33 7.46 -6.79
N VAL A 208 -2.64 7.38 -6.57
CA VAL A 208 -3.30 7.78 -5.32
C VAL A 208 -3.31 6.64 -4.29
N ASP A 209 -3.02 5.42 -4.73
CA ASP A 209 -2.83 4.23 -3.92
C ASP A 209 -1.72 3.38 -4.54
N VAL A 210 -0.74 2.96 -3.73
CA VAL A 210 0.36 2.09 -4.18
C VAL A 210 0.49 0.93 -3.21
N ARG A 211 0.43 -0.29 -3.74
CA ARG A 211 0.50 -1.52 -2.96
C ARG A 211 1.69 -2.34 -3.43
N VAL A 212 2.54 -2.75 -2.51
CA VAL A 212 3.81 -3.41 -2.81
C VAL A 212 3.83 -4.78 -2.18
N PHE A 213 3.75 -5.83 -3.01
CA PHE A 213 3.83 -7.23 -2.56
C PHE A 213 5.27 -7.69 -2.25
N SER A 214 6.28 -6.91 -2.58
CA SER A 214 7.67 -7.20 -2.23
C SER A 214 8.13 -6.31 -1.07
N PRO A 215 8.32 -6.87 0.15
CA PRO A 215 8.80 -6.11 1.30
C PRO A 215 10.13 -5.39 1.02
N ALA A 216 11.04 -6.04 0.30
CA ALA A 216 12.33 -5.47 -0.07
C ALA A 216 12.24 -4.20 -0.94
N ARG A 217 11.13 -4.01 -1.67
CA ARG A 217 10.91 -2.82 -2.50
C ARG A 217 10.16 -1.70 -1.79
N LEU A 218 9.53 -1.99 -0.66
CA LEU A 218 8.61 -1.05 -0.02
C LEU A 218 9.28 0.29 0.30
N GLU A 219 10.44 0.26 0.94
CA GLU A 219 11.17 1.47 1.32
C GLU A 219 11.57 2.32 0.09
N ALA A 220 12.07 1.67 -0.97
CA ALA A 220 12.43 2.35 -2.21
C ALA A 220 11.21 3.00 -2.88
N VAL A 221 10.06 2.34 -2.86
CA VAL A 221 8.81 2.87 -3.40
C VAL A 221 8.26 4.00 -2.52
N GLN A 222 8.38 3.89 -1.19
CA GLN A 222 7.97 4.95 -0.24
C GLN A 222 8.81 6.23 -0.39
N ARG A 223 10.09 6.12 -0.74
CA ARG A 223 10.91 7.31 -1.08
C ARG A 223 10.36 8.07 -2.29
N VAL A 224 9.71 7.40 -3.22
CA VAL A 224 9.09 8.00 -4.42
C VAL A 224 7.66 8.48 -4.14
N ASN A 225 6.89 7.70 -3.39
CA ASN A 225 5.52 8.00 -2.98
C ASN A 225 5.27 7.48 -1.55
N PRO A 226 5.29 8.37 -0.54
CA PRO A 226 5.16 7.99 0.88
C PRO A 226 3.84 7.29 1.24
N ILE A 227 2.85 7.34 0.35
CA ILE A 227 1.58 6.62 0.57
C ILE A 227 1.68 5.12 0.30
N ALA A 228 2.78 4.65 -0.28
CA ALA A 228 2.96 3.25 -0.60
C ALA A 228 2.97 2.40 0.67
N ARG A 229 2.34 1.23 0.57
CA ARG A 229 2.21 0.31 1.70
C ARG A 229 2.45 -1.13 1.27
N ALA A 230 2.85 -1.94 2.24
CA ALA A 230 2.97 -3.37 2.04
C ALA A 230 1.60 -3.97 1.68
N ALA A 231 1.63 -4.93 0.79
CA ALA A 231 0.57 -5.88 0.52
C ALA A 231 1.13 -7.29 0.76
N THR A 232 0.27 -8.19 1.20
CA THR A 232 0.62 -9.58 1.46
C THR A 232 -0.16 -10.49 0.52
N THR A 233 0.38 -11.64 0.19
CA THR A 233 -0.41 -12.75 -0.33
C THR A 233 -1.18 -13.39 0.83
N TRP A 234 -1.98 -14.40 0.53
CA TRP A 234 -2.86 -15.04 1.51
C TRP A 234 -3.00 -16.53 1.23
N TRP A 235 -3.59 -17.22 2.18
CA TRP A 235 -4.07 -18.59 2.05
C TRP A 235 -5.60 -18.62 2.04
N GLU A 236 -6.19 -19.61 1.35
CA GLU A 236 -7.64 -19.78 1.16
C GLU A 236 -8.20 -20.73 2.22
N PRO A 237 -8.99 -20.24 3.22
CA PRO A 237 -9.50 -21.07 4.30
C PRO A 237 -10.34 -22.26 3.82
N GLU A 238 -11.32 -22.01 2.96
CA GLU A 238 -12.24 -23.03 2.47
C GLU A 238 -11.49 -24.17 1.71
N LEU A 239 -10.46 -23.77 0.93
CA LEU A 239 -9.64 -24.73 0.19
C LEU A 239 -8.84 -25.62 1.14
N LEU A 240 -8.21 -25.00 2.14
CA LEU A 240 -7.36 -25.72 3.08
C LEU A 240 -8.17 -26.59 4.06
N GLU A 241 -9.32 -26.11 4.54
CA GLU A 241 -10.22 -26.87 5.41
C GLU A 241 -10.76 -28.12 4.69
N ARG A 242 -11.21 -27.96 3.44
CA ARG A 242 -11.65 -29.11 2.61
C ARG A 242 -10.49 -30.09 2.38
N ALA A 243 -9.33 -29.55 2.00
CA ALA A 243 -8.15 -30.38 1.78
C ALA A 243 -7.74 -31.15 3.05
N ALA A 244 -7.79 -30.53 4.22
CA ALA A 244 -7.48 -31.18 5.49
C ALA A 244 -8.47 -32.28 5.87
N ALA A 245 -9.75 -32.10 5.52
CA ALA A 245 -10.78 -33.14 5.74
C ALA A 245 -10.65 -34.36 4.82
N GLU A 246 -10.19 -34.12 3.60
CA GLU A 246 -10.01 -35.16 2.56
C GLU A 246 -8.61 -35.77 2.51
N ALA A 247 -7.62 -35.16 3.16
CA ALA A 247 -6.23 -35.57 3.11
C ALA A 247 -6.01 -36.89 3.86
N PRO A 248 -5.09 -37.75 3.38
CA PRO A 248 -4.63 -38.89 4.16
C PRO A 248 -3.94 -38.46 5.45
N VAL A 249 -3.73 -39.43 6.34
CA VAL A 249 -2.97 -39.16 7.57
C VAL A 249 -1.60 -38.60 7.19
N ARG A 250 -1.23 -37.51 7.88
CA ARG A 250 0.02 -36.80 7.62
C ARG A 250 1.23 -37.71 7.84
N ASP A 251 2.10 -37.72 6.86
CA ASP A 251 3.42 -38.34 6.95
C ASP A 251 4.45 -37.26 7.35
N PRO A 252 5.02 -37.32 8.57
CA PRO A 252 6.00 -36.33 9.04
C PRO A 252 7.32 -36.35 8.25
N HIS A 253 7.64 -37.48 7.59
CA HIS A 253 8.87 -37.67 6.82
C HIS A 253 8.69 -37.41 5.32
N ARG A 254 7.49 -37.08 4.90
CA ARG A 254 7.22 -36.64 3.54
C ARG A 254 7.59 -35.18 3.36
N ILE A 255 8.62 -34.93 2.59
CA ILE A 255 9.14 -33.62 2.25
C ILE A 255 8.57 -33.21 0.91
N VAL A 256 8.14 -31.96 0.78
CA VAL A 256 7.60 -31.42 -0.47
C VAL A 256 8.35 -30.17 -0.92
N TRP A 257 8.53 -30.08 -2.22
CA TRP A 257 8.99 -28.91 -2.93
C TRP A 257 7.89 -28.51 -3.93
N ILE A 258 7.38 -27.28 -3.84
CA ILE A 258 6.23 -26.81 -4.60
C ILE A 258 6.60 -25.51 -5.30
N GLY A 259 6.52 -25.47 -6.63
CA GLY A 259 6.84 -24.28 -7.40
C GLY A 259 7.14 -24.58 -8.87
N ARG A 260 7.46 -23.54 -9.64
CA ARG A 260 7.94 -23.72 -11.01
C ARG A 260 9.37 -24.30 -10.97
N VAL A 261 9.60 -25.43 -11.62
CA VAL A 261 10.91 -26.09 -11.68
C VAL A 261 11.81 -25.29 -12.62
N GLU A 262 12.39 -24.21 -12.09
CA GLU A 262 13.26 -23.26 -12.77
C GLU A 262 14.59 -23.10 -12.05
N LYS A 263 15.63 -22.74 -12.78
CA LYS A 263 17.00 -22.59 -12.25
C LYS A 263 17.10 -21.68 -11.03
N LEU A 264 16.34 -20.57 -11.01
CA LEU A 264 16.39 -19.60 -9.90
C LEU A 264 15.65 -20.09 -8.64
N LYS A 265 14.84 -21.12 -8.75
CA LYS A 265 14.21 -21.80 -7.60
C LYS A 265 15.04 -22.96 -7.06
N ALA A 266 16.11 -23.31 -7.75
CA ALA A 266 17.12 -24.29 -7.37
C ALA A 266 16.54 -25.64 -6.85
N PRO A 267 15.73 -26.33 -7.65
CA PRO A 267 15.25 -27.65 -7.29
C PRO A 267 16.41 -28.68 -7.16
N ASP A 268 17.49 -28.49 -7.89
CA ASP A 268 18.74 -29.23 -7.83
C ASP A 268 19.33 -29.27 -6.42
N PHE A 269 19.39 -28.13 -5.74
CA PHE A 269 19.85 -28.05 -4.36
C PHE A 269 18.95 -28.82 -3.38
N ALA A 270 17.64 -28.85 -3.60
CA ALA A 270 16.75 -29.68 -2.78
C ALA A 270 17.08 -31.19 -2.89
N VAL A 271 17.47 -31.64 -4.08
CA VAL A 271 17.93 -33.03 -4.30
C VAL A 271 19.24 -33.31 -3.57
N GLU A 272 20.21 -32.39 -3.63
CA GLU A 272 21.49 -32.51 -2.91
C GLU A 272 21.29 -32.57 -1.40
N ALA A 273 20.50 -31.67 -0.83
CA ALA A 273 20.19 -31.68 0.60
C ALA A 273 19.43 -32.92 1.04
N PHE A 274 18.50 -33.43 0.23
CA PHE A 274 17.79 -34.65 0.50
C PHE A 274 18.73 -35.86 0.45
N ALA A 275 19.67 -35.88 -0.49
CA ALA A 275 20.66 -36.97 -0.56
C ALA A 275 21.56 -37.03 0.70
N GLU A 276 21.97 -35.88 1.24
CA GLU A 276 22.69 -35.82 2.53
C GLU A 276 21.79 -36.28 3.69
N LEU A 277 20.53 -35.85 3.74
CA LEU A 277 19.57 -36.28 4.76
C LEU A 277 19.44 -37.80 4.83
N VAL A 278 19.28 -38.47 3.68
CA VAL A 278 19.15 -39.94 3.62
C VAL A 278 20.45 -40.63 3.95
N ARG A 279 21.62 -40.07 3.61
CA ARG A 279 22.93 -40.66 3.97
C ARG A 279 23.17 -40.64 5.47
N GLU A 280 22.78 -39.53 6.13
CA GLU A 280 22.99 -39.37 7.56
C GLU A 280 21.91 -40.07 8.41
N ASP A 281 20.73 -40.29 7.86
CA ASP A 281 19.61 -40.95 8.53
C ASP A 281 18.89 -41.94 7.56
N PRO A 282 19.53 -43.08 7.24
CA PRO A 282 19.00 -44.02 6.26
C PRO A 282 17.78 -44.82 6.75
N GLU A 283 17.62 -44.99 8.07
CA GLU A 283 16.54 -45.76 8.68
C GLU A 283 15.21 -45.04 8.65
N THR A 284 15.20 -43.72 8.74
CA THR A 284 13.99 -42.95 8.64
C THR A 284 13.44 -42.97 7.20
N PRO A 285 12.12 -43.21 7.03
CA PRO A 285 11.51 -43.35 5.71
C PRO A 285 11.30 -42.00 5.00
N TRP A 286 12.35 -41.18 4.93
CA TRP A 286 12.30 -39.90 4.23
C TRP A 286 11.91 -40.06 2.76
N SER A 287 11.03 -39.20 2.26
CA SER A 287 10.67 -39.08 0.84
C SER A 287 10.61 -37.64 0.41
N LEU A 288 11.02 -37.32 -0.84
CA LEU A 288 10.98 -35.98 -1.42
C LEU A 288 10.10 -35.97 -2.66
N HIS A 289 9.15 -35.04 -2.69
CA HIS A 289 8.17 -34.91 -3.76
C HIS A 289 8.18 -33.52 -4.38
N PHE A 290 8.39 -33.43 -5.70
CA PHE A 290 8.38 -32.21 -6.46
C PHE A 290 7.05 -32.00 -7.16
N TYR A 291 6.46 -30.79 -7.03
CA TYR A 291 5.20 -30.41 -7.65
C TYR A 291 5.36 -29.10 -8.42
N GLY A 292 5.00 -29.10 -9.68
CA GLY A 292 4.91 -27.95 -10.56
C GLY A 292 5.53 -28.15 -11.94
N PRO A 293 5.20 -27.30 -12.90
CA PRO A 293 5.79 -27.27 -14.24
C PRO A 293 7.13 -26.54 -14.22
N GLY A 294 7.95 -26.72 -15.24
CA GLY A 294 9.17 -25.91 -15.41
C GLY A 294 10.13 -26.39 -16.47
N THR A 295 11.06 -25.54 -16.83
CA THR A 295 12.08 -25.79 -17.87
C THR A 295 13.20 -26.72 -17.41
N GLU A 296 13.37 -26.88 -16.09
CA GLU A 296 14.44 -27.70 -15.53
C GLU A 296 13.97 -29.13 -15.19
N LEU A 297 12.74 -29.55 -15.55
CA LEU A 297 12.21 -30.88 -15.24
C LEU A 297 13.09 -32.01 -15.76
N GLU A 298 13.56 -31.94 -17.02
CA GLU A 298 14.43 -32.94 -17.59
C GLU A 298 15.81 -32.99 -16.91
N ALA A 299 16.34 -31.82 -16.53
CA ALA A 299 17.62 -31.76 -15.82
C ALA A 299 17.50 -32.35 -14.41
N LEU A 300 16.40 -32.04 -13.71
CA LEU A 300 16.07 -32.57 -12.40
C LEU A 300 15.90 -34.10 -12.44
N THR A 301 15.17 -34.61 -13.44
CA THR A 301 14.99 -36.06 -13.63
C THR A 301 16.33 -36.77 -13.82
N ARG A 302 17.19 -36.24 -14.70
CA ARG A 302 18.54 -36.79 -14.90
C ARG A 302 19.40 -36.76 -13.63
N GLN A 303 19.28 -35.70 -12.83
CA GLN A 303 20.00 -35.61 -11.54
C GLN A 303 19.51 -36.70 -10.57
N VAL A 304 18.21 -36.95 -10.48
CA VAL A 304 17.64 -38.00 -9.62
C VAL A 304 18.05 -39.41 -10.09
N GLU A 305 18.03 -39.64 -11.40
CA GLU A 305 18.47 -40.94 -12.01
C GLU A 305 19.95 -41.22 -11.79
N ALA A 306 20.78 -40.15 -11.64
CA ALA A 306 22.23 -40.31 -11.38
C ALA A 306 22.56 -40.65 -9.91
N LEU A 307 21.59 -40.55 -9.00
CA LEU A 307 21.77 -40.84 -7.57
C LEU A 307 21.86 -42.35 -7.34
N PRO A 308 22.48 -42.78 -6.20
CA PRO A 308 22.37 -44.17 -5.73
C PRO A 308 20.90 -44.61 -5.66
N ARG A 309 20.60 -45.81 -6.13
CA ARG A 309 19.24 -46.33 -6.27
C ARG A 309 18.42 -46.25 -4.98
N GLU A 310 19.07 -46.36 -3.82
CA GLU A 310 18.45 -46.27 -2.50
C GLU A 310 17.93 -44.89 -2.19
N ILE A 311 18.57 -43.84 -2.71
CA ILE A 311 18.16 -42.43 -2.56
C ILE A 311 17.17 -42.07 -3.67
N GLY A 312 17.50 -42.35 -4.93
CA GLY A 312 16.68 -41.95 -6.08
C GLY A 312 15.23 -42.45 -6.01
N ARG A 313 15.03 -43.74 -5.52
CA ARG A 313 13.68 -44.31 -5.34
C ARG A 313 12.80 -43.58 -4.32
N ARG A 314 13.39 -42.74 -3.44
CA ARG A 314 12.68 -41.92 -2.43
C ARG A 314 12.30 -40.54 -2.96
N ILE A 315 12.65 -40.21 -4.21
CA ILE A 315 12.34 -38.94 -4.85
C ILE A 315 11.30 -39.16 -5.94
N THR A 316 10.24 -38.35 -5.93
CA THR A 316 9.18 -38.41 -6.95
C THR A 316 8.95 -37.05 -7.56
N ILE A 317 8.92 -36.95 -8.88
CA ILE A 317 8.60 -35.73 -9.63
C ILE A 317 7.20 -35.89 -10.23
N HIS A 318 6.23 -35.13 -9.70
CA HIS A 318 4.82 -35.24 -10.10
C HIS A 318 4.46 -34.31 -11.28
N GLY A 319 5.25 -33.26 -11.56
CA GLY A 319 4.91 -32.27 -12.53
C GLY A 319 3.76 -31.33 -12.07
N PRO A 320 3.04 -30.71 -13.02
CA PRO A 320 1.96 -29.80 -12.70
C PRO A 320 0.72 -30.53 -12.15
N VAL A 321 0.16 -30.03 -11.06
CA VAL A 321 -1.05 -30.56 -10.43
C VAL A 321 -2.04 -29.41 -10.13
N ALA A 322 -3.31 -29.74 -9.91
CA ALA A 322 -4.34 -28.75 -9.60
C ALA A 322 -4.13 -28.14 -8.20
N PRO A 323 -4.57 -26.89 -7.98
CA PRO A 323 -4.45 -26.21 -6.67
C PRO A 323 -5.07 -27.01 -5.51
N GLN A 324 -6.16 -27.72 -5.76
CA GLN A 324 -6.82 -28.58 -4.76
C GLN A 324 -5.91 -29.72 -4.31
N GLU A 325 -5.17 -30.30 -5.24
CA GLU A 325 -4.19 -31.36 -4.92
C GLU A 325 -2.99 -30.81 -4.15
N ILE A 326 -2.50 -29.59 -4.51
CA ILE A 326 -1.47 -28.91 -3.73
C ILE A 326 -1.91 -28.73 -2.28
N ALA A 327 -3.14 -28.28 -2.04
CA ALA A 327 -3.66 -28.11 -0.69
C ALA A 327 -3.72 -29.45 0.09
N ARG A 328 -4.11 -30.57 -0.57
CA ARG A 328 -4.08 -31.91 0.04
C ARG A 328 -2.67 -32.35 0.38
N VAL A 329 -1.73 -32.13 -0.54
CA VAL A 329 -0.29 -32.42 -0.35
C VAL A 329 0.24 -31.64 0.86
N GLN A 330 -0.06 -30.34 0.96
CA GLN A 330 0.36 -29.51 2.11
C GLN A 330 -0.27 -30.00 3.42
N ALA A 331 -1.54 -30.41 3.41
CA ALA A 331 -2.22 -30.94 4.59
C ALA A 331 -1.64 -32.27 5.07
N SER A 332 -1.13 -33.13 4.16
CA SER A 332 -0.64 -34.50 4.43
C SER A 332 0.87 -34.66 4.51
N SER A 333 1.66 -33.61 4.25
CA SER A 333 3.12 -33.68 4.24
C SER A 333 3.75 -33.09 5.49
N GLY A 334 5.01 -33.52 5.77
CA GLY A 334 5.77 -33.14 6.97
C GLY A 334 6.46 -31.80 6.88
N VAL A 335 7.19 -31.52 5.79
CA VAL A 335 8.09 -30.34 5.66
C VAL A 335 8.02 -29.77 4.24
N PHE A 336 8.00 -28.45 4.13
CA PHE A 336 8.15 -27.74 2.85
C PHE A 336 9.57 -27.17 2.69
N LEU A 337 10.17 -27.39 1.51
CA LEU A 337 11.47 -26.83 1.17
C LEU A 337 11.34 -25.61 0.24
N MET A 338 11.98 -24.52 0.64
CA MET A 338 12.10 -23.29 -0.14
C MET A 338 13.56 -23.02 -0.49
N THR A 339 14.00 -23.49 -1.64
CA THR A 339 15.41 -23.45 -2.05
C THR A 339 15.77 -22.29 -3.00
N THR A 340 14.88 -21.36 -3.19
CA THR A 340 15.00 -20.23 -4.11
C THR A 340 16.22 -19.36 -3.81
N PHE A 341 16.87 -18.82 -4.84
CA PHE A 341 17.96 -17.85 -4.66
C PHE A 341 17.46 -16.54 -4.05
N ALA A 342 18.30 -15.94 -3.21
CA ALA A 342 18.01 -14.65 -2.58
C ALA A 342 17.61 -13.58 -3.60
N GLY A 343 16.59 -12.77 -3.27
CA GLY A 343 16.14 -11.68 -4.10
C GLY A 343 15.25 -12.06 -5.30
N TYR A 344 14.90 -13.33 -5.48
CA TYR A 344 13.99 -13.76 -6.54
C TYR A 344 12.50 -13.62 -6.14
N GLU A 345 12.16 -13.99 -4.92
CA GLU A 345 10.77 -13.95 -4.44
C GLU A 345 10.30 -12.53 -4.05
N GLY A 346 9.04 -12.26 -4.32
CA GLY A 346 8.35 -11.06 -3.82
C GLY A 346 7.76 -11.30 -2.43
N PHE A 347 6.57 -11.92 -2.39
CA PHE A 347 5.94 -12.43 -1.18
C PHE A 347 5.61 -13.91 -1.42
N PRO A 348 6.25 -14.85 -0.70
CA PRO A 348 6.18 -16.27 -1.04
C PRO A 348 4.85 -16.91 -0.58
N THR A 349 3.86 -16.99 -1.46
CA THR A 349 2.53 -17.55 -1.16
C THR A 349 2.61 -18.98 -0.64
N VAL A 350 3.49 -19.79 -1.19
CA VAL A 350 3.63 -21.22 -0.79
C VAL A 350 4.07 -21.36 0.67
N ILE A 351 4.90 -20.42 1.18
CA ILE A 351 5.27 -20.41 2.62
C ILE A 351 4.01 -20.14 3.46
N VAL A 352 3.19 -19.14 3.07
CA VAL A 352 1.95 -18.80 3.79
C VAL A 352 1.00 -19.99 3.83
N GLU A 353 0.80 -20.67 2.68
CA GLU A 353 -0.06 -21.84 2.55
C GLU A 353 0.47 -23.03 3.36
N SER A 354 1.78 -23.28 3.33
CA SER A 354 2.42 -24.36 4.08
C SER A 354 2.26 -24.18 5.59
N LEU A 355 2.53 -22.97 6.10
CA LEU A 355 2.35 -22.65 7.51
C LEU A 355 0.87 -22.73 7.93
N ALA A 356 -0.05 -22.28 7.09
CA ALA A 356 -1.47 -22.39 7.34
C ALA A 356 -1.95 -23.85 7.39
N ALA A 357 -1.35 -24.73 6.58
CA ALA A 357 -1.56 -26.18 6.66
C ALA A 357 -0.92 -26.82 7.92
N GLY A 358 -0.15 -26.07 8.71
CA GLY A 358 0.62 -26.55 9.84
C GLY A 358 1.84 -27.37 9.40
N MET A 359 2.44 -27.03 8.27
CA MET A 359 3.63 -27.65 7.72
C MET A 359 4.82 -26.67 7.88
N PRO A 360 5.87 -27.03 8.64
CA PRO A 360 7.04 -26.20 8.82
C PRO A 360 7.81 -26.02 7.51
N VAL A 361 8.58 -24.93 7.45
CA VAL A 361 9.32 -24.53 6.26
C VAL A 361 10.81 -24.54 6.54
N VAL A 362 11.58 -25.16 5.66
CA VAL A 362 13.04 -24.99 5.64
C VAL A 362 13.41 -24.19 4.40
N SER A 363 14.01 -23.02 4.60
CA SER A 363 14.33 -22.11 3.51
C SER A 363 15.82 -21.82 3.42
N THR A 364 16.31 -21.56 2.21
CA THR A 364 17.64 -20.98 2.04
C THR A 364 17.63 -19.49 2.45
N GLU A 365 18.76 -18.99 2.90
CA GLU A 365 18.95 -17.58 3.25
C GLU A 365 18.48 -16.63 2.12
N GLY A 366 17.66 -15.65 2.47
CA GLY A 366 17.13 -14.67 1.53
C GLY A 366 16.02 -15.17 0.60
N ALA A 367 15.57 -16.44 0.72
CA ALA A 367 14.43 -16.98 -0.03
C ALA A 367 13.08 -16.51 0.54
N ASP A 368 13.03 -16.13 1.81
CA ASP A 368 11.87 -15.57 2.49
C ASP A 368 12.04 -14.06 2.80
N PRO A 369 11.74 -13.16 1.86
CA PRO A 369 11.85 -11.72 2.10
C PRO A 369 10.76 -11.17 3.03
N ALA A 370 9.77 -11.99 3.40
CA ALA A 370 8.67 -11.60 4.27
C ALA A 370 8.94 -11.91 5.75
N GLY A 371 10.02 -12.68 6.06
CA GLY A 371 10.37 -13.05 7.42
C GLY A 371 9.35 -13.98 8.09
N LEU A 372 8.67 -14.82 7.29
CA LEU A 372 7.67 -15.77 7.77
C LEU A 372 8.32 -17.00 8.41
N VAL A 373 9.53 -17.36 7.95
CA VAL A 373 10.32 -18.45 8.48
C VAL A 373 11.14 -17.94 9.65
N GLN A 374 10.75 -18.34 10.85
CA GLN A 374 11.41 -17.99 12.11
C GLN A 374 12.01 -19.24 12.73
N ASP A 375 13.33 -19.23 12.95
CA ASP A 375 14.08 -20.37 13.44
C ASP A 375 13.52 -20.94 14.74
N GLY A 376 13.23 -22.23 14.76
CA GLY A 376 12.65 -22.93 15.89
C GLY A 376 11.18 -22.68 16.15
N ARG A 377 10.54 -21.78 15.40
CA ARG A 377 9.13 -21.41 15.60
C ARG A 377 8.24 -21.80 14.41
N THR A 378 8.56 -21.30 13.21
CA THR A 378 7.78 -21.62 11.99
C THR A 378 8.57 -22.45 10.98
N GLY A 379 9.85 -22.64 11.25
CA GLY A 379 10.76 -23.39 10.40
C GLY A 379 12.20 -23.11 10.74
N PHE A 380 13.06 -23.19 9.73
CA PHE A 380 14.48 -22.85 9.85
C PHE A 380 14.99 -22.22 8.56
N THR A 381 15.89 -21.27 8.71
CA THR A 381 16.69 -20.72 7.61
C THR A 381 18.08 -21.35 7.64
N SER A 382 18.65 -21.66 6.48
CA SER A 382 19.95 -22.29 6.33
C SER A 382 20.74 -21.68 5.18
N PRO A 383 22.07 -21.56 5.28
CA PRO A 383 22.90 -21.29 4.12
C PRO A 383 22.75 -22.41 3.08
N ARG A 384 23.29 -22.20 1.86
CA ARG A 384 23.28 -23.21 0.81
C ARG A 384 24.38 -24.25 1.05
N ASP A 385 24.30 -24.94 2.16
CA ASP A 385 25.07 -26.11 2.50
C ASP A 385 24.13 -27.30 2.63
N PRO A 386 24.28 -28.37 1.83
CA PRO A 386 23.37 -29.52 1.85
C PRO A 386 23.27 -30.23 3.20
N ARG A 387 24.39 -30.31 3.97
CA ARG A 387 24.40 -30.95 5.27
C ARG A 387 23.68 -30.14 6.32
N GLU A 388 23.97 -28.83 6.39
CA GLU A 388 23.29 -27.96 7.33
C GLU A 388 21.79 -27.89 7.01
N PHE A 389 21.43 -27.84 5.72
CA PHE A 389 20.03 -27.85 5.28
C PHE A 389 19.33 -29.18 5.70
N ALA A 390 19.99 -30.33 5.56
CA ALA A 390 19.48 -31.62 6.00
C ALA A 390 19.23 -31.63 7.53
N GLU A 391 20.15 -31.09 8.32
CA GLU A 391 19.97 -30.95 9.78
C GLU A 391 18.75 -30.09 10.13
N ARG A 392 18.52 -28.97 9.41
CA ARG A 392 17.35 -28.12 9.60
C ARG A 392 16.06 -28.87 9.26
N ILE A 393 16.06 -29.74 8.23
CA ILE A 393 14.90 -30.57 7.89
C ILE A 393 14.56 -31.50 9.07
N ARG A 394 15.51 -32.19 9.65
CA ARG A 394 15.29 -33.11 10.81
C ARG A 394 14.68 -32.36 11.99
N ARG A 395 15.23 -31.18 12.31
CA ARG A 395 14.77 -30.34 13.43
C ARG A 395 13.38 -29.79 13.23
N SER A 396 12.97 -29.58 11.98
CA SER A 396 11.68 -28.95 11.67
C SER A 396 10.48 -29.86 11.95
N VAL A 397 10.65 -31.16 11.92
CA VAL A 397 9.56 -32.14 12.11
C VAL A 397 8.90 -32.04 13.50
N GLY A 398 9.62 -31.58 14.52
CA GLY A 398 9.13 -31.46 15.90
C GLY A 398 8.43 -30.14 16.22
N LEU A 399 8.26 -29.25 15.28
CA LEU A 399 7.65 -27.93 15.53
C LEU A 399 6.14 -28.00 15.78
N ASP A 400 5.64 -27.16 16.69
CA ASP A 400 4.22 -27.14 17.05
C ASP A 400 3.36 -26.59 15.89
N ARG A 401 2.48 -27.43 15.38
CA ARG A 401 1.59 -27.11 14.27
C ARG A 401 0.56 -26.03 14.56
N ALA A 402 0.13 -25.89 15.81
CA ALA A 402 -0.80 -24.84 16.21
C ALA A 402 -0.11 -23.49 16.13
N GLU A 403 1.15 -23.42 16.53
CA GLU A 403 1.97 -22.22 16.44
C GLU A 403 2.23 -21.82 14.98
N LEU A 404 2.52 -22.78 14.09
CA LEU A 404 2.69 -22.56 12.65
C LEU A 404 1.45 -21.87 12.05
N ARG A 405 0.26 -22.41 12.31
CA ARG A 405 -1.01 -21.86 11.84
C ARG A 405 -1.30 -20.47 12.40
N SER A 406 -1.05 -20.28 13.70
CA SER A 406 -1.25 -19.02 14.40
C SER A 406 -0.39 -17.90 13.79
N ALA A 407 0.85 -18.20 13.41
CA ALA A 407 1.77 -17.23 12.83
C ALA A 407 1.23 -16.57 11.54
N VAL A 408 0.42 -17.29 10.75
CA VAL A 408 -0.15 -16.81 9.48
C VAL A 408 -1.67 -16.67 9.49
N ALA A 409 -2.34 -16.81 10.64
CA ALA A 409 -3.80 -16.70 10.74
C ALA A 409 -4.31 -15.34 10.19
N HIS A 410 -3.56 -14.27 10.47
CA HIS A 410 -3.84 -12.94 9.97
C HIS A 410 -3.69 -12.79 8.44
N LEU A 411 -3.10 -13.76 7.75
CA LEU A 411 -2.94 -13.80 6.29
C LEU A 411 -4.00 -14.66 5.60
N SER A 412 -5.10 -15.04 6.28
CA SER A 412 -6.25 -15.64 5.59
C SER A 412 -6.83 -14.69 4.54
N ALA A 413 -7.36 -15.22 3.44
CA ALA A 413 -7.85 -14.42 2.33
C ALA A 413 -8.87 -13.34 2.74
N PRO A 414 -9.90 -13.63 3.55
CA PRO A 414 -10.83 -12.61 4.02
C PRO A 414 -10.14 -11.49 4.82
N ALA A 415 -9.22 -11.85 5.73
CA ALA A 415 -8.51 -10.88 6.55
C ALA A 415 -7.51 -10.03 5.74
N ALA A 416 -6.77 -10.65 4.82
CA ALA A 416 -5.78 -9.95 3.99
C ALA A 416 -6.46 -9.02 2.98
N VAL A 417 -7.51 -9.49 2.27
CA VAL A 417 -8.28 -8.67 1.34
C VAL A 417 -9.04 -7.57 2.08
N GLY A 418 -9.63 -7.86 3.23
CA GLY A 418 -10.28 -6.85 4.08
C GLY A 418 -9.32 -5.71 4.43
N ARG A 419 -8.11 -6.01 4.94
CA ARG A 419 -7.07 -5.00 5.21
C ARG A 419 -6.63 -4.25 3.96
N LEU A 420 -6.46 -4.97 2.85
CA LEU A 420 -6.07 -4.39 1.57
C LEU A 420 -7.10 -3.34 1.12
N MET A 421 -8.38 -3.60 1.31
CA MET A 421 -9.49 -2.76 0.83
C MET A 421 -9.87 -1.67 1.83
N GLN A 422 -9.96 -1.95 3.14
CA GLN A 422 -10.27 -0.96 4.19
C GLN A 422 -9.32 0.23 4.16
N ALA A 423 -8.03 -0.02 4.02
CA ALA A 423 -7.05 1.04 3.88
C ALA A 423 -7.22 1.83 2.57
N ALA A 424 -7.89 1.27 1.55
CA ALA A 424 -8.27 1.96 0.34
C ALA A 424 -9.53 2.82 0.58
N GLU A 425 -10.54 2.31 1.27
CA GLU A 425 -11.80 3.00 1.59
C GLU A 425 -11.60 4.16 2.56
N ALA A 426 -10.75 4.01 3.56
CA ALA A 426 -10.36 5.11 4.44
C ALA A 426 -9.74 6.28 3.65
N ARG A 427 -9.18 6.02 2.45
CA ARG A 427 -8.67 7.04 1.53
C ARG A 427 -9.65 7.47 0.44
N ASP A 428 -10.71 6.67 0.17
CA ASP A 428 -11.77 7.06 -0.78
C ASP A 428 -12.72 8.11 -0.23
N ARG A 429 -12.78 8.26 1.06
CA ARG A 429 -13.07 9.57 1.64
C ARG A 429 -11.88 10.50 1.40
N ALA A 430 -11.27 10.41 0.18
CA ALA A 430 -10.12 11.20 -0.22
C ALA A 430 -10.50 12.64 0.03
N PHE A 431 -9.90 13.18 1.08
CA PHE A 431 -10.03 14.54 1.47
C PHE A 431 -9.89 15.41 0.22
N SER A 432 -11.01 15.86 -0.29
CA SER A 432 -11.05 16.80 -1.40
C SER A 432 -11.19 18.18 -0.77
N PRO A 433 -10.08 18.91 -0.56
CA PRO A 433 -10.12 20.17 0.15
C PRO A 433 -11.14 21.11 -0.51
N ARG A 434 -12.19 21.38 0.23
CA ARG A 434 -13.23 22.31 -0.14
C ARG A 434 -13.57 23.14 1.07
N PHE A 435 -13.38 24.44 0.94
CA PHE A 435 -13.82 25.39 1.94
C PHE A 435 -15.28 25.78 1.70
N GLU A 436 -16.01 25.92 2.77
CA GLU A 436 -17.35 26.47 2.79
C GLU A 436 -17.50 27.41 3.99
N ALA A 437 -18.28 28.48 3.80
CA ALA A 437 -18.71 29.34 4.89
C ALA A 437 -20.10 28.89 5.32
N LEU A 438 -20.28 28.63 6.60
CA LEU A 438 -21.55 28.24 7.20
C LEU A 438 -21.67 28.88 8.56
N ASP A 439 -22.75 29.60 8.79
CA ASP A 439 -23.06 30.29 10.07
C ASP A 439 -21.90 31.16 10.59
N GLY A 440 -21.25 31.91 9.69
CA GLY A 440 -20.11 32.77 10.03
C GLY A 440 -18.77 32.03 10.27
N ARG A 441 -18.73 30.73 10.06
CA ARG A 441 -17.56 29.88 10.28
C ARG A 441 -16.94 29.45 8.96
N LEU A 442 -15.61 29.29 8.95
CA LEU A 442 -14.87 28.70 7.83
C LEU A 442 -14.70 27.22 8.08
N LEU A 443 -15.22 26.40 7.19
CA LEU A 443 -15.13 24.94 7.28
C LEU A 443 -14.32 24.38 6.10
N LEU A 444 -13.46 23.41 6.37
CA LEU A 444 -12.77 22.59 5.39
C LEU A 444 -13.15 21.12 5.63
N ASP A 445 -14.02 20.57 4.78
CA ASP A 445 -14.53 19.19 4.93
C ASP A 445 -15.07 18.90 6.35
N GLY A 446 -15.87 19.84 6.89
CA GLY A 446 -16.45 19.78 8.23
C GLY A 446 -15.49 20.16 9.37
N MET A 447 -14.20 20.38 9.11
CA MET A 447 -13.25 20.89 10.09
C MET A 447 -13.37 22.41 10.18
N GLU A 448 -13.70 22.93 11.36
CA GLU A 448 -13.80 24.36 11.61
C GLU A 448 -12.41 25.00 11.74
N PHE A 449 -12.25 26.18 11.11
CA PHE A 449 -11.06 27.03 11.20
C PHE A 449 -11.41 28.33 11.87
N MET A 450 -10.69 28.66 12.91
CA MET A 450 -10.81 29.97 13.57
C MET A 450 -10.23 31.06 12.68
N ILE A 451 -11.03 32.12 12.49
CA ILE A 451 -10.73 33.26 11.66
C ILE A 451 -11.01 34.60 12.43
N GLY A 452 -11.21 34.48 13.73
CA GLY A 452 -11.50 35.60 14.62
C GLY A 452 -10.27 36.43 14.99
N SER A 453 -10.43 37.36 15.93
CA SER A 453 -9.36 38.25 16.40
C SER A 453 -8.30 37.53 17.27
N ASP A 454 -7.15 38.17 17.48
CA ASP A 454 -6.10 37.68 18.38
C ASP A 454 -6.66 37.42 19.79
N ALA A 455 -7.52 38.29 20.33
CA ALA A 455 -8.13 38.09 21.64
C ALA A 455 -8.99 36.80 21.72
N GLN A 456 -9.72 36.49 20.65
CA GLN A 456 -10.50 35.24 20.58
C GLN A 456 -9.59 34.01 20.52
N VAL A 457 -8.45 34.12 19.84
CA VAL A 457 -7.44 33.06 19.82
C VAL A 457 -6.83 32.87 21.22
N ASP A 458 -6.50 33.96 21.90
CA ASP A 458 -5.95 33.92 23.27
C ASP A 458 -6.94 33.27 24.25
N ASP A 459 -8.21 33.61 24.19
CA ASP A 459 -9.25 33.03 25.03
C ASP A 459 -9.42 31.52 24.78
N GLU A 460 -9.31 31.10 23.53
CA GLU A 460 -9.39 29.70 23.18
C GLU A 460 -8.12 28.92 23.60
N LEU A 461 -6.93 29.52 23.46
CA LEU A 461 -5.68 28.94 23.96
C LEU A 461 -5.73 28.75 25.47
N ASP A 462 -6.24 29.77 26.20
CA ASP A 462 -6.40 29.71 27.65
C ASP A 462 -7.37 28.59 28.05
N ARG A 463 -8.53 28.53 27.41
CA ARG A 463 -9.50 27.45 27.61
C ARG A 463 -8.88 26.06 27.39
N LEU A 464 -8.10 25.90 26.32
CA LEU A 464 -7.44 24.64 25.96
C LEU A 464 -6.34 24.27 26.98
N ALA A 465 -5.59 25.24 27.50
CA ALA A 465 -4.56 25.01 28.51
C ALA A 465 -5.12 24.43 29.83
N HIS A 466 -6.39 24.65 30.12
CA HIS A 466 -7.06 24.16 31.33
C HIS A 466 -7.86 22.87 31.13
N THR A 467 -7.74 22.18 29.98
CA THR A 467 -8.48 20.92 29.72
C THR A 467 -7.93 19.70 30.46
N GLY A 468 -6.72 19.77 30.99
CA GLY A 468 -6.04 18.66 31.68
C GLY A 468 -5.55 17.57 30.75
N ARG A 469 -5.44 17.84 29.45
CA ARG A 469 -4.95 16.88 28.43
C ARG A 469 -4.14 17.57 27.35
N PRO A 470 -3.32 16.81 26.56
CA PRO A 470 -2.60 17.39 25.43
C PRO A 470 -3.55 17.84 24.31
N GLU A 471 -3.50 19.10 23.93
CA GLU A 471 -4.35 19.70 22.90
C GLU A 471 -3.50 20.20 21.73
N LEU A 472 -3.87 19.85 20.50
CA LEU A 472 -3.13 20.26 19.30
C LEU A 472 -3.73 21.49 18.64
N VAL A 473 -2.88 22.48 18.39
CA VAL A 473 -3.21 23.66 17.56
C VAL A 473 -2.38 23.58 16.27
N VAL A 474 -3.07 23.64 15.14
CA VAL A 474 -2.43 23.64 13.81
C VAL A 474 -2.62 24.97 13.10
N THR A 475 -1.57 25.42 12.40
CA THR A 475 -1.58 26.66 11.61
C THR A 475 -1.59 26.31 10.12
N ALA A 476 -2.77 26.40 9.49
CA ALA A 476 -2.99 25.93 8.13
C ALA A 476 -2.54 26.93 7.07
N ASN A 477 -1.69 26.51 6.18
CA ASN A 477 -1.34 27.24 4.96
C ASN A 477 -1.71 26.42 3.71
N VAL A 478 -1.49 27.01 2.52
CA VAL A 478 -1.80 26.37 1.22
C VAL A 478 -1.13 25.00 1.07
N ASP A 479 0.12 24.89 1.53
CA ASP A 479 0.86 23.62 1.44
C ASP A 479 0.26 22.54 2.32
N HIS A 480 -0.14 22.90 3.54
CA HIS A 480 -0.83 21.98 4.45
C HIS A 480 -2.13 21.50 3.82
N VAL A 481 -3.00 22.41 3.37
CA VAL A 481 -4.29 22.08 2.72
C VAL A 481 -4.11 21.12 1.53
N LEU A 482 -3.10 21.35 0.69
CA LEU A 482 -2.81 20.45 -0.42
C LEU A 482 -2.22 19.12 0.03
N SER A 483 -1.42 19.12 1.10
CA SER A 483 -0.79 17.90 1.65
C SER A 483 -1.77 17.01 2.41
N LEU A 484 -2.89 17.56 2.94
CA LEU A 484 -3.97 16.76 3.53
C LEU A 484 -4.53 15.69 2.58
N ARG A 485 -4.43 15.89 1.27
CA ARG A 485 -4.83 14.88 0.28
C ARG A 485 -3.88 13.68 0.18
N THR A 486 -2.63 13.85 0.56
CA THR A 486 -1.57 12.87 0.31
C THR A 486 -0.94 12.32 1.58
N SER A 487 -1.19 12.97 2.73
CA SER A 487 -0.69 12.56 4.03
C SER A 487 -1.85 12.22 4.97
N SER A 488 -2.07 10.92 5.18
CA SER A 488 -3.08 10.43 6.13
C SER A 488 -2.77 10.83 7.57
N ALA A 489 -1.49 10.85 7.95
CA ALA A 489 -1.05 11.29 9.27
C ALA A 489 -1.37 12.78 9.49
N LEU A 490 -1.06 13.64 8.51
CA LEU A 490 -1.41 15.05 8.60
C LEU A 490 -2.92 15.27 8.65
N LEU A 491 -3.70 14.52 7.86
CA LEU A 491 -5.16 14.61 7.88
C LEU A 491 -5.74 14.15 9.22
N ALA A 492 -5.19 13.08 9.81
CA ALA A 492 -5.60 12.61 11.14
C ALA A 492 -5.32 13.67 12.21
N ALA A 493 -4.11 14.26 12.20
CA ALA A 493 -3.75 15.34 13.10
C ALA A 493 -4.67 16.56 12.95
N TYR A 494 -4.99 16.95 11.70
CA TYR A 494 -5.93 18.06 11.46
C TYR A 494 -7.35 17.77 11.92
N ARG A 495 -7.83 16.54 11.79
CA ARG A 495 -9.14 16.12 12.30
C ARG A 495 -9.17 16.07 13.83
N GLY A 496 -8.09 15.59 14.44
CA GLY A 496 -7.91 15.48 15.89
C GLY A 496 -7.47 16.78 16.57
N ALA A 497 -7.09 17.83 15.80
CA ALA A 497 -6.67 19.10 16.37
C ALA A 497 -7.83 19.79 17.09
N SER A 498 -7.53 20.38 18.23
CA SER A 498 -8.50 21.11 19.07
C SER A 498 -8.77 22.49 18.51
N LEU A 499 -7.75 23.12 17.89
CA LEU A 499 -7.87 24.43 17.25
C LEU A 499 -7.14 24.43 15.89
N ARG A 500 -7.75 25.03 14.87
CA ARG A 500 -7.17 25.18 13.53
C ARG A 500 -7.17 26.65 13.17
N LEU A 501 -5.98 27.21 13.02
CA LEU A 501 -5.75 28.61 12.67
C LEU A 501 -5.42 28.76 11.18
N VAL A 502 -5.68 29.91 10.61
CA VAL A 502 -5.40 30.22 9.21
C VAL A 502 -4.07 30.97 9.10
N ASP A 503 -3.06 30.32 8.54
CA ASP A 503 -1.69 30.85 8.35
C ASP A 503 -1.44 31.29 6.89
N GLY A 504 -2.28 31.78 6.17
CA GLY A 504 -1.94 32.17 4.81
C GLY A 504 -2.92 33.15 4.19
N MET A 505 -2.43 34.26 3.65
CA MET A 505 -3.27 35.25 2.96
C MET A 505 -4.16 34.64 1.87
N PRO A 506 -3.72 33.60 1.08
CA PRO A 506 -4.64 32.97 0.13
C PRO A 506 -5.85 32.28 0.77
N LEU A 507 -5.70 31.75 1.99
CA LEU A 507 -6.83 31.15 2.73
C LEU A 507 -7.76 32.24 3.31
N VAL A 508 -7.18 33.30 3.85
CA VAL A 508 -7.94 34.50 4.30
C VAL A 508 -8.70 35.11 3.13
N GLY A 509 -8.04 35.28 1.98
CA GLY A 509 -8.69 35.79 0.76
C GLY A 509 -9.85 34.90 0.31
N LEU A 510 -9.69 33.58 0.38
CA LEU A 510 -10.76 32.61 0.08
C LEU A 510 -11.91 32.74 1.09
N ALA A 511 -11.63 32.87 2.39
CA ALA A 511 -12.65 33.08 3.41
C ALA A 511 -13.48 34.37 3.15
N ARG A 512 -12.80 35.45 2.79
CA ARG A 512 -13.47 36.73 2.43
C ARG A 512 -14.33 36.63 1.16
N VAL A 513 -13.85 35.88 0.13
CA VAL A 513 -14.63 35.60 -1.09
C VAL A 513 -15.85 34.72 -0.78
N LEU A 514 -15.79 33.89 0.24
CA LEU A 514 -16.92 33.11 0.73
C LEU A 514 -17.89 33.87 1.64
N GLY A 515 -17.65 35.18 1.88
CA GLY A 515 -18.54 36.06 2.66
C GLY A 515 -18.08 36.35 4.09
N LEU A 516 -16.91 35.83 4.50
CA LEU A 516 -16.33 36.01 5.84
C LEU A 516 -15.37 37.23 5.82
N ALA A 517 -15.92 38.43 5.75
CA ALA A 517 -15.16 39.67 5.52
C ALA A 517 -14.13 39.98 6.63
N GLN A 518 -14.40 39.55 7.86
CA GLN A 518 -13.56 39.82 9.04
C GLN A 518 -12.53 38.75 9.31
N ALA A 519 -12.29 37.81 8.35
CA ALA A 519 -11.30 36.78 8.52
C ALA A 519 -9.89 37.35 8.75
N GLU A 520 -9.24 36.93 9.84
CA GLU A 520 -7.90 37.32 10.23
C GLU A 520 -6.90 36.16 10.03
N ARG A 521 -5.62 36.54 10.00
CA ARG A 521 -4.53 35.59 9.77
C ARG A 521 -3.75 35.37 11.06
N HIS A 522 -3.59 34.09 11.47
CA HIS A 522 -2.80 33.71 12.63
C HIS A 522 -1.70 32.75 12.22
N THR A 523 -0.46 33.23 12.14
CA THR A 523 0.70 32.39 11.79
C THR A 523 1.44 31.93 13.04
N GLY A 524 2.05 30.75 13.02
CA GLY A 524 2.91 30.30 14.12
C GLY A 524 4.05 31.30 14.43
N ALA A 525 4.54 32.02 13.41
CA ALA A 525 5.59 33.02 13.54
C ALA A 525 5.11 34.33 14.21
N ASP A 526 3.83 34.69 14.11
CA ASP A 526 3.23 35.81 14.81
C ASP A 526 2.75 35.41 16.20
N LEU A 527 2.22 34.21 16.33
CA LEU A 527 1.64 33.70 17.56
C LEU A 527 2.68 33.54 18.70
N LEU A 528 3.88 33.06 18.40
CA LEU A 528 4.93 32.89 19.41
C LEU A 528 5.33 34.24 20.10
N PRO A 529 5.68 35.32 19.39
CA PRO A 529 5.96 36.61 20.06
C PRO A 529 4.71 37.23 20.68
N HIS A 530 3.50 37.04 20.08
CA HIS A 530 2.25 37.53 20.66
C HIS A 530 1.95 36.85 22.01
N THR A 531 1.98 35.52 22.09
CA THR A 531 1.75 34.80 23.34
C THR A 531 2.84 35.08 24.38
N ALA A 532 4.08 35.36 23.97
CA ALA A 532 5.13 35.83 24.87
C ALA A 532 4.79 37.19 25.49
N ALA A 533 4.17 38.10 24.70
CA ALA A 533 3.76 39.42 25.18
C ALA A 533 2.61 39.34 26.19
N VAL A 534 1.57 38.52 25.92
CA VAL A 534 0.38 38.41 26.79
C VAL A 534 0.53 37.31 27.84
N GLY A 535 1.54 36.49 27.77
CA GLY A 535 1.71 35.30 28.62
C GLY A 535 1.88 35.62 30.11
N ALA A 536 2.52 36.75 30.43
CA ALA A 536 2.68 37.20 31.82
C ALA A 536 1.33 37.52 32.47
N GLU A 537 0.42 38.18 31.74
CA GLU A 537 -0.92 38.55 32.22
C GLU A 537 -1.84 37.34 32.35
N ARG A 538 -1.63 36.32 31.45
CA ARG A 538 -2.40 35.07 31.43
C ARG A 538 -1.83 33.97 32.34
N GLY A 539 -0.65 34.19 32.92
CA GLY A 539 0.04 33.17 33.75
C GLY A 539 0.54 31.96 32.97
N TRP A 540 0.78 32.13 31.65
CA TRP A 540 1.20 31.00 30.80
C TRP A 540 2.69 30.72 30.93
N ARG A 541 3.01 29.46 31.22
CA ARG A 541 4.36 28.92 31.02
C ARG A 541 4.50 28.41 29.59
N ILE A 542 5.38 29.03 28.83
CA ILE A 542 5.54 28.79 27.40
C ILE A 542 6.88 28.05 27.18
N VAL A 543 6.82 26.90 26.54
CA VAL A 543 8.00 26.14 26.15
C VAL A 543 8.16 26.15 24.65
N VAL A 544 9.38 26.38 24.18
CA VAL A 544 9.75 26.30 22.76
C VAL A 544 10.67 25.10 22.57
N THR A 545 10.33 24.24 21.60
CA THR A 545 11.12 23.04 21.28
C THR A 545 11.21 22.80 19.78
N GLY A 546 12.36 22.32 19.32
CA GLY A 546 12.63 22.09 17.89
C GLY A 546 13.26 23.27 17.17
N GLY A 547 13.65 23.07 15.91
CA GLY A 547 14.55 23.93 15.17
C GLY A 547 16.03 23.59 15.45
N ALA A 548 16.95 24.44 15.00
CA ALA A 548 18.35 24.35 15.44
C ALA A 548 18.45 24.83 16.89
N ASP A 549 19.15 24.10 17.72
CA ASP A 549 19.16 24.28 19.17
C ASP A 549 19.62 25.69 19.59
N ASP A 550 20.69 26.16 18.98
CA ASP A 550 21.24 27.50 19.17
C ASP A 550 20.27 28.60 18.74
N VAL A 551 19.54 28.40 17.63
CA VAL A 551 18.54 29.33 17.11
C VAL A 551 17.32 29.38 18.03
N ALA A 552 16.86 28.24 18.53
CA ALA A 552 15.72 28.17 19.46
C ALA A 552 16.05 28.82 20.81
N ALA A 553 17.24 28.57 21.35
CA ALA A 553 17.73 29.21 22.55
C ALA A 553 17.82 30.74 22.42
N GLU A 554 18.38 31.24 21.30
CA GLU A 554 18.47 32.66 20.99
C GLU A 554 17.06 33.29 20.82
N ALA A 555 16.12 32.58 20.19
CA ALA A 555 14.72 33.05 20.07
C ALA A 555 14.10 33.28 21.44
N VAL A 556 14.24 32.31 22.36
CA VAL A 556 13.73 32.42 23.74
C VAL A 556 14.43 33.56 24.50
N ALA A 557 15.74 33.70 24.37
CA ALA A 557 16.50 34.78 25.01
C ALA A 557 16.01 36.18 24.56
N ARG A 558 15.82 36.37 23.27
CA ARG A 558 15.30 37.64 22.71
C ARG A 558 13.86 37.94 23.16
N LEU A 559 13.00 36.91 23.16
CA LEU A 559 11.61 37.08 23.62
C LEU A 559 11.55 37.43 25.12
N LYS A 560 12.41 36.79 25.96
CA LYS A 560 12.55 37.17 27.38
C LYS A 560 13.02 38.60 27.57
N ALA A 561 14.01 39.03 26.77
CA ALA A 561 14.49 40.40 26.82
C ALA A 561 13.43 41.41 26.40
N ALA A 562 12.58 41.09 25.41
CA ALA A 562 11.48 41.93 24.95
C ALA A 562 10.28 41.94 25.94
N HIS A 563 10.06 40.80 26.63
CA HIS A 563 8.93 40.61 27.56
C HIS A 563 9.44 40.01 28.89
N PRO A 564 10.03 40.83 29.77
CA PRO A 564 10.71 40.33 31.02
C PRO A 564 9.79 39.62 31.98
N GLY A 565 8.47 39.81 31.93
CA GLY A 565 7.49 39.12 32.74
C GLY A 565 7.03 37.75 32.23
N ALA A 566 7.44 37.37 31.01
CA ALA A 566 7.00 36.13 30.37
C ALA A 566 7.78 34.90 30.91
N ASP A 567 7.07 33.86 31.30
CA ASP A 567 7.64 32.56 31.73
C ASP A 567 7.92 31.70 30.49
N LEU A 568 9.10 31.90 29.89
CA LEU A 568 9.53 31.25 28.64
C LEU A 568 10.66 30.27 28.88
N HIS A 569 10.60 29.09 28.30
CA HIS A 569 11.62 28.05 28.42
C HIS A 569 12.00 27.48 27.06
N HIS A 570 13.24 27.02 26.95
CA HIS A 570 13.70 26.27 25.81
C HIS A 570 13.97 24.80 26.21
N VAL A 571 13.43 23.86 25.46
CA VAL A 571 13.73 22.44 25.57
C VAL A 571 14.38 21.99 24.27
N PRO A 572 15.66 21.54 24.30
CA PRO A 572 16.34 21.00 23.14
C PRO A 572 15.58 19.82 22.53
N PHE A 573 15.52 19.79 21.19
CA PHE A 573 14.91 18.69 20.47
C PHE A 573 15.98 18.00 19.64
N PRO A 574 16.44 16.79 20.01
CA PRO A 574 17.50 16.09 19.31
C PRO A 574 17.10 15.77 17.87
N TYR A 575 18.10 15.60 16.99
CA TYR A 575 17.81 15.15 15.63
C TYR A 575 17.26 13.72 15.66
N MET A 576 16.03 13.56 15.23
CA MET A 576 15.34 12.27 15.15
C MET A 576 14.93 12.01 13.70
N PRO A 577 15.42 10.94 13.06
CA PRO A 577 15.02 10.58 11.70
C PRO A 577 13.56 10.09 11.61
N ARG A 578 13.02 9.55 12.71
CA ARG A 578 11.67 9.00 12.82
C ARG A 578 10.91 9.64 13.97
N VAL A 579 9.59 9.63 13.88
CA VAL A 579 8.71 10.22 14.92
C VAL A 579 8.59 9.32 16.17
N ASP A 580 8.82 8.02 16.01
CA ASP A 580 8.83 7.00 17.06
C ASP A 580 10.22 6.74 17.67
N ASP A 581 11.15 7.68 17.49
CA ASP A 581 12.51 7.58 18.03
C ASP A 581 12.47 7.65 19.57
N PRO A 582 13.13 6.71 20.29
CA PRO A 582 13.17 6.69 21.75
C PRO A 582 13.73 7.97 22.41
N LEU A 583 14.56 8.75 21.69
CA LEU A 583 15.03 10.06 22.18
C LEU A 583 13.89 11.05 22.44
N SER A 584 12.69 10.79 21.89
CA SER A 584 11.49 11.57 22.19
C SER A 584 11.12 11.55 23.66
N GLN A 585 11.40 10.45 24.38
CA GLN A 585 11.09 10.33 25.79
C GLN A 585 11.82 11.38 26.64
N GLU A 586 13.09 11.69 26.32
CA GLU A 586 13.84 12.74 27.02
C GLU A 586 13.19 14.12 26.88
N VAL A 587 12.63 14.40 25.71
CA VAL A 587 11.90 15.66 25.46
C VAL A 587 10.60 15.67 26.26
N ILE A 588 9.86 14.57 26.25
CA ILE A 588 8.59 14.43 26.99
C ILE A 588 8.81 14.60 28.49
N ASP A 589 9.83 13.94 29.04
CA ASP A 589 10.18 14.03 30.47
C ASP A 589 10.54 15.46 30.89
N ARG A 590 11.27 16.19 30.05
CA ARG A 590 11.59 17.60 30.30
C ARG A 590 10.37 18.51 30.20
N LEU A 591 9.46 18.24 29.25
CA LEU A 591 8.18 18.96 29.17
C LEU A 591 7.33 18.69 30.41
N ALA A 592 7.26 17.45 30.90
CA ALA A 592 6.53 17.10 32.09
C ALA A 592 7.07 17.79 33.37
N GLN A 593 8.41 17.92 33.47
CA GLN A 593 9.05 18.65 34.57
C GLN A 593 8.74 20.13 34.59
N LEU A 594 8.55 20.73 33.40
CA LEU A 594 8.26 22.15 33.29
C LEU A 594 6.77 22.47 33.49
N ASP A 595 5.88 21.50 33.37
CA ASP A 595 4.42 21.70 33.46
C ASP A 595 3.93 22.90 32.62
N PRO A 596 4.10 22.87 31.29
CA PRO A 596 3.83 24.02 30.44
C PRO A 596 2.33 24.24 30.20
N SER A 597 1.91 25.49 30.02
CA SER A 597 0.60 25.86 29.48
C SER A 597 0.59 25.72 27.96
N LEU A 598 1.66 26.24 27.28
CA LEU A 598 1.82 26.23 25.84
C LEU A 598 3.17 25.63 25.43
N VAL A 599 3.18 24.77 24.43
CA VAL A 599 4.40 24.19 23.83
C VAL A 599 4.44 24.50 22.34
N TYR A 600 5.44 25.23 21.90
CA TYR A 600 5.67 25.52 20.48
C TYR A 600 6.55 24.44 19.85
N LEU A 601 5.95 23.62 18.97
CA LEU A 601 6.65 22.60 18.20
C LEU A 601 7.21 23.19 16.88
N CYS A 602 8.53 23.35 16.79
CA CYS A 602 9.20 23.96 15.65
C CYS A 602 9.93 22.96 14.77
N LEU A 603 9.31 21.78 14.51
CA LEU A 603 9.88 20.69 13.71
C LEU A 603 9.57 20.76 12.21
N GLY A 604 8.62 21.62 11.84
CA GLY A 604 8.07 21.71 10.50
C GLY A 604 7.05 20.62 10.19
N SER A 605 6.05 20.98 9.36
CA SER A 605 5.00 20.06 8.93
C SER A 605 5.51 19.13 7.81
N PRO A 606 5.15 17.83 7.78
CA PRO A 606 4.18 17.14 8.66
C PRO A 606 4.81 16.49 9.92
N LYS A 607 6.10 16.72 10.21
CA LYS A 607 6.81 16.02 11.29
C LYS A 607 6.26 16.40 12.67
N GLN A 608 5.99 17.67 12.92
CA GLN A 608 5.48 18.16 14.22
C GLN A 608 4.09 17.58 14.54
N GLU A 609 3.18 17.53 13.56
CA GLU A 609 1.85 16.97 13.74
C GLU A 609 1.91 15.45 13.92
N ALA A 610 2.77 14.76 13.16
CA ALA A 610 2.97 13.33 13.28
C ALA A 610 3.61 12.93 14.62
N TRP A 611 4.57 13.71 15.12
CA TRP A 611 5.20 13.50 16.42
C TRP A 611 4.18 13.66 17.55
N PHE A 612 3.38 14.73 17.53
CA PHE A 612 2.32 14.95 18.51
C PHE A 612 1.32 13.78 18.54
N GLU A 613 0.83 13.36 17.39
CA GLU A 613 -0.15 12.26 17.31
C GLU A 613 0.42 10.92 17.80
N HIS A 614 1.71 10.66 17.55
CA HIS A 614 2.37 9.45 18.00
C HIS A 614 2.48 9.40 19.53
N TRP A 615 2.95 10.51 20.14
CA TRP A 615 3.24 10.60 21.57
C TRP A 615 2.10 11.18 22.41
N ARG A 616 0.96 11.45 21.82
CA ARG A 616 -0.18 12.15 22.46
C ARG A 616 -0.57 11.61 23.82
N ARG A 617 -0.44 10.29 24.05
CA ARG A 617 -0.84 9.65 25.32
C ARG A 617 0.19 9.82 26.44
N GLU A 618 1.42 10.14 26.07
CA GLU A 618 2.57 10.26 26.97
C GLU A 618 2.95 11.73 27.21
N LEU A 619 2.43 12.63 26.36
CA LEU A 619 2.66 14.06 26.49
C LEU A 619 1.94 14.63 27.72
N PRO A 620 2.59 15.57 28.48
CA PRO A 620 1.92 16.30 29.55
C PRO A 620 0.77 17.15 29.03
N ALA A 621 -0.18 17.47 29.92
CA ALA A 621 -1.31 18.33 29.64
C ALA A 621 -0.80 19.75 29.28
N ALA A 622 -0.99 20.17 28.06
CA ALA A 622 -0.60 21.47 27.52
C ALA A 622 -1.21 21.71 26.14
N VAL A 623 -1.14 22.91 25.64
CA VAL A 623 -1.49 23.27 24.27
C VAL A 623 -0.24 23.19 23.39
N TYR A 624 -0.24 22.28 22.43
CA TYR A 624 0.88 22.06 21.50
C TYR A 624 0.62 22.78 20.19
N VAL A 625 1.36 23.84 19.92
CA VAL A 625 1.21 24.69 18.72
C VAL A 625 2.23 24.27 17.67
N GLY A 626 1.75 23.80 16.52
CA GLY A 626 2.60 23.53 15.36
C GLY A 626 3.05 24.84 14.70
N ALA A 627 4.26 25.31 14.99
CA ALA A 627 4.75 26.63 14.62
C ALA A 627 5.83 26.64 13.53
N GLY A 628 6.34 25.46 13.12
CA GLY A 628 7.32 25.34 12.03
C GLY A 628 8.57 26.20 12.22
N ALA A 629 8.78 27.19 11.37
CA ALA A 629 9.95 28.08 11.37
C ALA A 629 9.81 29.31 12.31
N ALA A 630 8.93 29.30 13.29
CA ALA A 630 8.70 30.45 14.17
C ALA A 630 9.98 30.89 14.92
N VAL A 631 10.77 29.95 15.36
CA VAL A 631 12.07 30.23 16.04
C VAL A 631 13.06 30.95 15.13
N ASP A 632 13.13 30.64 13.84
CA ASP A 632 14.04 31.29 12.89
C ASP A 632 13.74 32.80 12.77
N PHE A 633 12.44 33.15 12.84
CA PHE A 633 11.99 34.54 12.78
C PHE A 633 12.18 35.26 14.13
N ALA A 634 11.86 34.61 15.24
CA ALA A 634 12.04 35.18 16.59
C ALA A 634 13.52 35.40 16.92
N ALA A 635 14.39 34.51 16.52
CA ALA A 635 15.85 34.67 16.66
C ALA A 635 16.44 35.73 15.70
N GLY A 636 15.68 36.17 14.67
CA GLY A 636 16.20 37.06 13.64
C GLY A 636 17.14 36.37 12.65
N ALA A 637 17.27 35.04 12.69
CA ALA A 637 18.06 34.26 11.76
C ALA A 637 17.51 34.36 10.31
N ARG A 638 16.21 34.68 10.18
CA ARG A 638 15.55 34.95 8.90
C ARG A 638 14.86 36.32 8.90
N ARG A 639 15.03 37.06 7.80
CA ARG A 639 14.36 38.34 7.62
C ARG A 639 12.95 38.14 7.10
N ARG A 640 11.96 38.72 7.78
CA ARG A 640 10.56 38.74 7.34
C ARG A 640 10.36 39.70 6.17
N ALA A 641 9.32 39.42 5.36
CA ALA A 641 8.92 40.36 4.32
C ALA A 641 8.52 41.74 4.94
N PRO A 642 8.77 42.85 4.26
CA PRO A 642 8.27 44.16 4.68
C PRO A 642 6.74 44.12 4.92
N ARG A 643 6.24 44.86 5.94
CA ARG A 643 4.82 44.87 6.31
C ARG A 643 3.88 45.09 5.14
N ALA A 644 4.22 46.02 4.23
CA ALA A 644 3.44 46.31 3.02
C ALA A 644 3.28 45.05 2.13
N LEU A 645 4.35 44.26 1.99
CA LEU A 645 4.33 43.01 1.21
C LEU A 645 3.52 41.92 1.91
N GLN A 646 3.55 41.89 3.25
CA GLN A 646 2.74 40.95 4.04
C GLN A 646 1.24 41.25 3.89
N MET A 647 0.83 42.54 3.94
CA MET A 647 -0.58 42.97 3.81
C MET A 647 -1.20 42.61 2.46
N ILE A 648 -0.43 42.65 1.38
CA ILE A 648 -0.93 42.32 0.03
C ILE A 648 -0.80 40.82 -0.26
N GLY A 649 -0.35 40.01 0.72
CA GLY A 649 -0.15 38.56 0.52
C GLY A 649 1.11 38.19 -0.27
N GLY A 650 2.05 39.11 -0.47
CA GLY A 650 3.28 38.97 -1.25
C GLY A 650 4.45 38.32 -0.46
N GLU A 651 4.22 37.84 0.75
CA GLU A 651 5.27 37.19 1.56
C GLU A 651 5.92 35.98 0.84
N TRP A 652 5.16 35.25 0.02
CA TRP A 652 5.68 34.15 -0.77
C TRP A 652 6.69 34.58 -1.84
N THR A 653 6.55 35.75 -2.44
CA THR A 653 7.52 36.31 -3.42
C THR A 653 8.82 36.65 -2.73
N TRP A 654 8.74 37.23 -1.53
CA TRP A 654 9.90 37.53 -0.71
C TRP A 654 10.71 36.28 -0.35
N ARG A 655 10.01 35.22 0.07
CA ARG A 655 10.63 33.93 0.34
C ARG A 655 11.21 33.27 -0.92
N LEU A 656 10.54 33.42 -2.07
CA LEU A 656 11.02 32.93 -3.35
C LEU A 656 12.34 33.59 -3.76
N VAL A 657 12.48 34.90 -3.51
CA VAL A 657 13.72 35.65 -3.79
C VAL A 657 14.87 35.22 -2.85
N GLN A 658 14.57 34.94 -1.59
CA GLN A 658 15.57 34.51 -0.61
C GLN A 658 16.03 33.07 -0.84
N GLU A 659 15.14 32.15 -1.22
CA GLU A 659 15.42 30.71 -1.39
C GLU A 659 14.84 30.18 -2.73
N PRO A 660 15.32 30.61 -3.90
CA PRO A 660 14.68 30.34 -5.18
C PRO A 660 14.62 28.84 -5.50
N ARG A 661 15.72 28.08 -5.25
CA ARG A 661 15.79 26.65 -5.55
C ARG A 661 14.81 25.80 -4.71
N ARG A 662 14.59 26.20 -3.45
CA ARG A 662 13.70 25.48 -2.52
C ARG A 662 12.24 25.84 -2.74
N MET A 663 11.96 27.12 -3.06
CA MET A 663 10.61 27.66 -3.12
C MET A 663 9.97 27.57 -4.51
N ALA A 664 10.74 27.58 -5.61
CA ALA A 664 10.22 27.52 -6.97
C ALA A 664 9.35 26.27 -7.20
N GLY A 665 9.83 25.08 -6.85
CA GLY A 665 9.05 23.84 -6.95
C GLY A 665 7.78 23.84 -6.10
N ARG A 666 7.83 24.53 -4.96
CA ARG A 666 6.72 24.64 -4.02
C ARG A 666 5.61 25.59 -4.54
N TYR A 667 5.96 26.75 -5.03
CA TYR A 667 4.99 27.76 -5.49
C TYR A 667 4.52 27.53 -6.93
N LEU A 668 5.43 27.23 -7.87
CA LEU A 668 5.08 26.98 -9.27
C LEU A 668 4.35 25.65 -9.49
N GLY A 669 4.66 24.63 -8.69
CA GLY A 669 4.00 23.31 -8.80
C GLY A 669 2.68 23.21 -8.02
N ARG A 670 2.54 23.90 -6.89
CA ARG A 670 1.38 23.79 -5.99
C ARG A 670 0.36 24.93 -6.14
N GLY A 671 0.80 26.13 -6.53
CA GLY A 671 -0.08 27.29 -6.76
C GLY A 671 -1.27 26.98 -7.69
N PRO A 672 -1.05 26.43 -8.90
CA PRO A 672 -2.15 26.09 -9.82
C PRO A 672 -3.14 25.06 -9.24
N ARG A 673 -2.66 24.14 -8.38
CA ARG A 673 -3.52 23.14 -7.71
C ARG A 673 -4.42 23.79 -6.67
N PHE A 674 -3.95 24.83 -5.99
CA PHE A 674 -4.75 25.57 -5.02
C PHE A 674 -5.83 26.42 -5.71
N LEU A 675 -5.57 27.00 -6.90
CA LEU A 675 -6.60 27.64 -7.71
C LEU A 675 -7.77 26.68 -8.02
N GLY A 676 -7.49 25.40 -8.21
CA GLY A 676 -8.52 24.36 -8.34
C GLY A 676 -9.34 24.15 -7.05
N VAL A 677 -8.75 24.36 -5.86
CA VAL A 677 -9.48 24.34 -4.58
C VAL A 677 -10.40 25.57 -4.48
N ILE A 678 -9.88 26.74 -4.79
CA ILE A 678 -10.64 27.98 -4.82
C ILE A 678 -11.85 27.85 -5.76
N ALA A 679 -11.63 27.44 -7.01
CA ALA A 679 -12.69 27.30 -8.00
C ALA A 679 -13.82 26.36 -7.52
N ARG A 680 -13.47 25.21 -6.94
CA ARG A 680 -14.45 24.25 -6.40
C ARG A 680 -15.23 24.82 -5.20
N SER A 681 -14.56 25.58 -4.33
CA SER A 681 -15.18 26.20 -3.17
C SER A 681 -16.16 27.30 -3.58
N VAL A 682 -15.78 28.18 -4.51
CA VAL A 682 -16.59 29.33 -4.96
C VAL A 682 -17.74 28.88 -5.85
N LEU A 683 -17.54 27.96 -6.82
CA LEU A 683 -18.60 27.52 -7.73
C LEU A 683 -19.77 26.84 -7.02
N ARG A 684 -19.52 26.09 -5.95
CA ARG A 684 -20.61 25.45 -5.18
C ARG A 684 -21.20 26.34 -4.10
N GLY A 685 -20.46 27.33 -3.58
CA GLY A 685 -21.03 28.38 -2.71
C GLY A 685 -22.12 29.15 -3.42
N ARG A 686 -21.92 29.53 -4.70
CA ARG A 686 -22.92 30.22 -5.52
C ARG A 686 -24.16 29.37 -5.85
N LEU A 687 -24.04 28.06 -5.95
CA LEU A 687 -25.17 27.16 -6.20
C LEU A 687 -26.07 26.93 -4.98
N ARG A 688 -25.60 27.23 -3.75
CA ARG A 688 -26.43 27.16 -2.52
C ARG A 688 -27.14 28.48 -2.19
N VAL A 689 -26.63 29.63 -2.63
CA VAL A 689 -27.25 30.95 -2.41
C VAL A 689 -28.40 31.18 -3.41
N GLY A 690 -28.52 30.39 -4.45
CA GLY A 690 -29.59 30.49 -5.47
C GLY A 690 -30.72 29.42 -5.30
N ARG A 691 -30.88 28.87 -4.10
CA ARG A 691 -32.03 27.98 -3.76
C ARG A 691 -32.80 28.54 -2.57
#